data_8efe274fb04999bbf2823242a81ca326
#
_entry.id   8efe274fb04999bbf2823242a81ca326
#
_cell.length_a   1.000
_cell.length_b   1.000
_cell.length_c   1.000
_cell.angle_alpha   90.00
_cell.angle_beta   90.00
_cell.angle_gamma   90.00
#
_symmetry.space_group_name_H-M   'P 1'
#
loop_
_entity.id
_entity.type
_entity.pdbx_description
1 polymer ?
#
loop_
_entity_poly.entity_id
_entity_poly.type
_entity_poly.pdbx_seq_one_letter_code
_entity_poly.pdbx_strand_id
1 'polypeptide(L)'
;MKIFTLAIILNFSLLNASEYWQQFVSYKMNVRLDTIEHTVGGHSTITYKNNSPDTLYHFYLNLYANAFQEGTVKYREYLAGLGRASRGNRFKKGMDPYLSKYDISNFLIESGGSTLSDTFLIDDTILSAKLSKGLAPGASMIIDLDWTQHVGEFSERAGRVGEQYNFAQWYPRVVVYDENGWFNEPFHAEGEFYGEFGTYDVTMDVPSGYIIGSTGTVTAGDPGWEEVRVDTSQNFNQWLEDFKKNRSSYNKDERRLVTFHAEKVHDFAWVTTPNFVYESGSWNGIDVHALFNQKNGKKWTKKAVARTERAIEWLSTKFGMYPYPQVTNTDRLAGGGMEYPMLVMDGSESEGLILHEVGHIWFYGILGNNEVREAWMDEGFTSFQTRWYMMDRYGDHGFDMNGGRLKDWQKKYWRFASSLGNTQWGMIDFMTSGQDEPISRSTYMFKGPRAAGANAYTKPSLMLDELKFILGEETFTLGMQEYYRRWNLKHTNEKRFTETIEEVSGENLDWFFRPWLHDTRLLDYGIKSWEKTQKSDGSWDITLEIVRYGKRDMPQLIETTLKDGSSNRIWWKNHKFRTSDMFTYNVPSEPKNATLDPDAQTMDIDYRNNFTGTMKKEIMFYRPGMRYNPRNRYVVQYHPILHYLDKDGYLPGFRTKISYSTLEYVEADLNIGLKTKKPLYSIWGERRRSFKDIDQINYYIFDLQGVRGSGMKLIKEIDQNYSINGLKRIEFSYYENQVKDTSRTHLFDEGEIIVSSTTIHSVFAKINNQINFGFTPFKSSDWSFNRITITNSFEQKLGLFGTRFRQIYGQIWSNQNDVPLQERYNVEGAGSGDLYTKSYLRDKTSFYGNQNFFGQYHLPGDANLRAFGNQNLSGVEQVFAITLEGFLSKNLLGVNFEFAGFIDQGNLSGSKFVVGDKGFNNSTLMDYGFGIRLSTNIFGQPLYLRIDKPIDATIDGKSIEKMNEWIFSFQKSI
;
A
#
# COMPACT_ATOMS: atom_id res chain seq x y z
N MET A 1 8.85 -65.52 -1.86
CA MET A 1 8.13 -64.52 -2.70
C MET A 1 8.02 -63.14 -2.07
N LYS A 2 7.85 -62.97 -0.76
CA LYS A 2 7.75 -61.68 -0.08
C LYS A 2 9.06 -60.89 0.11
N ILE A 3 10.22 -61.54 0.08
CA ILE A 3 11.54 -60.91 0.24
C ILE A 3 12.05 -60.36 -1.11
N PHE A 4 11.64 -60.97 -2.23
CA PHE A 4 12.00 -60.46 -3.56
C PHE A 4 11.23 -59.22 -3.99
N THR A 5 9.98 -59.04 -3.51
CA THR A 5 9.15 -57.88 -3.79
C THR A 5 9.62 -56.64 -2.97
N LEU A 6 10.18 -56.86 -1.76
CA LEU A 6 10.74 -55.77 -0.95
C LEU A 6 12.06 -55.20 -1.52
N ALA A 7 12.90 -56.08 -2.12
CA ALA A 7 14.14 -55.68 -2.76
C ALA A 7 13.92 -54.91 -4.08
N ILE A 8 12.83 -55.17 -4.80
CA ILE A 8 12.45 -54.41 -6.01
C ILE A 8 11.86 -53.06 -5.67
N ILE A 9 11.11 -52.94 -4.59
CA ILE A 9 10.53 -51.63 -4.12
C ILE A 9 11.64 -50.74 -3.55
N LEU A 10 12.65 -51.31 -2.87
CA LEU A 10 13.82 -50.53 -2.40
C LEU A 10 14.77 -50.09 -3.54
N ASN A 11 14.80 -50.76 -4.67
CA ASN A 11 15.59 -50.35 -5.82
C ASN A 11 14.89 -49.37 -6.77
N PHE A 12 13.53 -49.24 -6.69
CA PHE A 12 12.78 -48.23 -7.43
C PHE A 12 12.70 -46.87 -6.70
N SER A 13 13.01 -46.82 -5.42
CA SER A 13 13.10 -45.55 -4.68
C SER A 13 14.48 -44.90 -4.70
N LEU A 14 15.45 -45.49 -5.41
CA LEU A 14 16.79 -44.94 -5.62
C LEU A 14 16.99 -44.35 -7.03
N LEU A 15 15.93 -44.26 -7.84
CA LEU A 15 15.99 -43.62 -9.15
C LEU A 15 15.31 -42.25 -9.09
N ASN A 16 16.19 -41.22 -9.11
CA ASN A 16 15.93 -39.81 -9.38
C ASN A 16 15.47 -38.90 -8.19
N ALA A 17 16.25 -38.86 -7.11
CA ALA A 17 16.53 -37.53 -6.58
C ALA A 17 17.80 -37.05 -7.31
N SER A 18 17.71 -36.13 -8.25
CA SER A 18 18.90 -35.45 -8.75
C SER A 18 19.58 -34.82 -7.53
N GLU A 19 20.83 -35.24 -7.27
CA GLU A 19 21.57 -34.67 -6.15
C GLU A 19 21.63 -33.16 -6.34
N TYR A 20 21.27 -32.37 -5.28
CA TYR A 20 21.29 -30.92 -5.34
C TYR A 20 22.72 -30.47 -5.72
N TRP A 21 22.79 -29.54 -6.65
CA TRP A 21 24.04 -28.88 -7.05
C TRP A 21 23.79 -27.37 -7.14
N GLN A 22 24.84 -26.61 -6.97
CA GLN A 22 24.91 -25.18 -7.31
C GLN A 22 26.32 -24.88 -7.82
N GLN A 23 26.44 -23.83 -8.60
CA GLN A 23 27.73 -23.44 -9.16
C GLN A 23 28.64 -22.90 -8.05
N PHE A 24 29.93 -22.86 -8.31
CA PHE A 24 30.90 -22.20 -7.45
C PHE A 24 31.46 -20.98 -8.18
N VAL A 25 31.46 -19.85 -7.50
CA VAL A 25 32.01 -18.58 -8.02
C VAL A 25 32.95 -17.96 -7.01
N SER A 26 34.10 -17.47 -7.46
CA SER A 26 34.98 -16.66 -6.61
C SER A 26 35.39 -15.39 -7.35
N TYR A 27 35.32 -14.27 -6.68
CA TYR A 27 35.69 -12.96 -7.22
C TYR A 27 36.91 -12.41 -6.50
N LYS A 28 37.92 -12.01 -7.26
CA LYS A 28 39.02 -11.17 -6.76
C LYS A 28 38.98 -9.85 -7.53
N MET A 29 38.68 -8.78 -6.83
CA MET A 29 38.44 -7.45 -7.42
C MET A 29 39.40 -6.42 -6.80
N ASN A 30 40.08 -5.66 -7.65
CA ASN A 30 40.84 -4.47 -7.26
C ASN A 30 40.16 -3.26 -7.88
N VAL A 31 39.55 -2.38 -7.07
CA VAL A 31 38.71 -1.31 -7.56
C VAL A 31 39.11 0.04 -6.98
N ARG A 32 38.92 1.07 -7.79
CA ARG A 32 39.19 2.48 -7.42
C ARG A 32 37.94 3.32 -7.59
N LEU A 33 37.61 4.10 -6.56
CA LEU A 33 36.60 5.16 -6.62
C LEU A 33 37.24 6.47 -7.05
N ASP A 34 36.76 7.03 -8.17
CA ASP A 34 37.03 8.39 -8.58
C ASP A 34 35.83 9.29 -8.20
N THR A 35 36.08 10.21 -7.27
CA THR A 35 35.04 11.14 -6.77
C THR A 35 34.93 12.41 -7.58
N ILE A 36 35.80 12.62 -8.58
CA ILE A 36 35.77 13.77 -9.53
C ILE A 36 34.93 13.34 -10.74
N GLU A 37 35.32 12.23 -11.37
CA GLU A 37 34.62 11.69 -12.55
C GLU A 37 33.38 10.86 -12.16
N HIS A 38 33.17 10.61 -10.88
CA HIS A 38 32.10 9.78 -10.35
C HIS A 38 32.04 8.37 -10.97
N THR A 39 33.17 7.71 -10.99
CA THR A 39 33.29 6.35 -11.49
C THR A 39 33.84 5.40 -10.43
N VAL A 40 33.48 4.14 -10.54
CA VAL A 40 34.15 3.05 -9.86
C VAL A 40 34.57 2.02 -10.90
N GLY A 41 35.78 1.50 -10.81
CA GLY A 41 36.22 0.52 -11.75
C GLY A 41 37.57 -0.05 -11.38
N GLY A 42 37.97 -1.08 -12.12
CA GLY A 42 39.22 -1.79 -11.88
C GLY A 42 39.25 -3.12 -12.61
N HIS A 43 40.03 -4.05 -12.07
CA HIS A 43 40.25 -5.38 -12.59
C HIS A 43 39.50 -6.42 -11.74
N SER A 44 38.84 -7.36 -12.41
CA SER A 44 38.18 -8.53 -11.78
C SER A 44 38.72 -9.83 -12.39
N THR A 45 39.15 -10.73 -11.52
CA THR A 45 39.43 -12.15 -11.84
C THR A 45 38.29 -12.94 -11.22
N ILE A 46 37.51 -13.64 -12.04
CA ILE A 46 36.39 -14.48 -11.62
C ILE A 46 36.74 -15.95 -11.90
N THR A 47 36.70 -16.77 -10.87
CA THR A 47 36.80 -18.21 -11.02
C THR A 47 35.41 -18.81 -11.02
N TYR A 48 35.06 -19.54 -12.08
CA TYR A 48 33.76 -20.23 -12.19
C TYR A 48 34.01 -21.73 -12.35
N LYS A 49 33.33 -22.53 -11.52
CA LYS A 49 33.37 -24.01 -11.62
C LYS A 49 31.95 -24.51 -11.94
N ASN A 50 31.86 -25.26 -13.01
CA ASN A 50 30.64 -25.93 -13.44
C ASN A 50 30.34 -27.17 -12.59
N ASN A 51 29.50 -27.07 -11.60
CA ASN A 51 29.04 -28.18 -10.76
C ASN A 51 27.73 -28.82 -11.29
N SER A 52 27.19 -28.32 -12.42
CA SER A 52 25.99 -28.90 -13.03
C SER A 52 26.35 -30.21 -13.81
N PRO A 53 25.34 -31.03 -14.11
CA PRO A 53 25.51 -32.18 -14.98
C PRO A 53 25.71 -31.82 -16.46
N ASP A 54 25.54 -30.54 -16.83
CA ASP A 54 25.52 -30.08 -18.20
C ASP A 54 26.88 -29.54 -18.66
N THR A 55 27.13 -29.60 -19.96
CA THR A 55 28.26 -28.90 -20.59
C THR A 55 27.83 -27.54 -21.03
N LEU A 56 28.46 -26.47 -20.52
CA LEU A 56 28.08 -25.08 -20.77
C LEU A 56 28.83 -24.53 -21.99
N TYR A 57 28.09 -24.05 -23.00
CA TYR A 57 28.62 -23.45 -24.23
C TYR A 57 28.56 -21.95 -24.29
N HIS A 58 27.91 -21.33 -23.28
CA HIS A 58 27.78 -19.89 -23.10
C HIS A 58 28.08 -19.52 -21.67
N PHE A 59 28.52 -18.30 -21.49
CA PHE A 59 28.70 -17.68 -20.19
C PHE A 59 28.07 -16.29 -20.18
N TYR A 60 27.49 -15.87 -19.04
CA TYR A 60 26.77 -14.63 -18.92
C TYR A 60 27.17 -13.85 -17.67
N LEU A 61 27.20 -12.51 -17.81
CA LEU A 61 27.35 -11.57 -16.71
C LEU A 61 26.19 -10.58 -16.71
N ASN A 62 25.67 -10.29 -15.54
CA ASN A 62 24.75 -9.18 -15.31
C ASN A 62 25.53 -7.86 -15.21
N LEU A 63 25.08 -6.87 -15.96
CA LEU A 63 25.57 -5.49 -15.96
C LEU A 63 24.44 -4.56 -15.52
N TYR A 64 23.98 -4.69 -14.27
CA TYR A 64 22.76 -4.04 -13.79
C TYR A 64 22.74 -2.53 -13.90
N ALA A 65 23.90 -1.86 -13.81
CA ALA A 65 24.00 -0.41 -14.00
C ALA A 65 23.56 0.05 -15.39
N ASN A 66 23.68 -0.80 -16.42
CA ASN A 66 23.22 -0.49 -17.78
C ASN A 66 21.72 -0.24 -17.87
N ALA A 67 20.93 -0.73 -16.92
CA ALA A 67 19.48 -0.50 -16.86
C ALA A 67 19.09 1.00 -16.76
N PHE A 68 20.02 1.85 -16.34
CA PHE A 68 19.83 3.29 -16.22
C PHE A 68 20.29 4.05 -17.47
N GLN A 69 20.01 3.47 -18.65
CA GLN A 69 20.23 4.08 -19.95
C GLN A 69 18.91 4.14 -20.74
N GLU A 70 18.82 5.08 -21.67
CA GLU A 70 17.67 5.16 -22.56
C GLU A 70 17.58 3.92 -23.46
N GLY A 71 16.36 3.48 -23.74
CA GLY A 71 16.11 2.33 -24.61
C GLY A 71 16.17 0.96 -23.95
N THR A 72 16.61 0.84 -22.68
CA THR A 72 16.62 -0.42 -21.94
C THR A 72 15.21 -0.90 -21.56
N VAL A 73 15.07 -2.17 -21.20
CA VAL A 73 13.80 -2.76 -20.75
C VAL A 73 13.25 -1.96 -19.58
N LYS A 74 14.05 -1.72 -18.55
CA LYS A 74 13.65 -0.94 -17.36
C LYS A 74 13.19 0.47 -17.71
N TYR A 75 13.90 1.15 -18.60
CA TYR A 75 13.52 2.50 -19.06
C TYR A 75 12.16 2.49 -19.76
N ARG A 76 11.95 1.56 -20.71
CA ARG A 76 10.69 1.43 -21.45
C ARG A 76 9.51 1.10 -20.52
N GLU A 77 9.70 0.23 -19.56
CA GLU A 77 8.70 -0.16 -18.57
C GLU A 77 8.30 1.03 -17.68
N TYR A 78 9.25 1.82 -17.21
CA TYR A 78 8.95 3.05 -16.47
C TYR A 78 8.16 4.07 -17.30
N LEU A 79 8.49 4.23 -18.58
CA LEU A 79 7.74 5.11 -19.48
C LEU A 79 6.32 4.59 -19.72
N ALA A 80 6.15 3.27 -19.78
CA ALA A 80 4.84 2.62 -19.88
C ALA A 80 4.02 2.68 -18.58
N GLY A 81 4.60 3.13 -17.46
CA GLY A 81 3.92 3.23 -16.16
C GLY A 81 3.85 1.92 -15.37
N LEU A 82 4.65 0.92 -15.74
CA LEU A 82 4.70 -0.38 -15.06
C LEU A 82 5.47 -0.32 -13.73
N GLY A 83 6.42 0.62 -13.58
CA GLY A 83 7.14 0.86 -12.34
C GLY A 83 6.55 1.99 -11.50
N ARG A 84 7.13 2.22 -10.32
CA ARG A 84 6.69 3.28 -9.39
C ARG A 84 6.65 4.65 -10.07
N ALA A 85 5.52 5.34 -10.03
CA ALA A 85 5.29 6.61 -10.73
C ALA A 85 6.32 7.70 -10.41
N SER A 86 6.87 7.72 -9.18
CA SER A 86 7.92 8.66 -8.78
C SER A 86 9.22 8.46 -9.57
N ARG A 87 9.58 7.21 -9.89
CA ARG A 87 10.76 6.84 -10.68
C ARG A 87 10.53 7.16 -12.15
N GLY A 88 9.40 6.76 -12.73
CA GLY A 88 9.05 7.07 -14.11
C GLY A 88 9.00 8.58 -14.41
N ASN A 89 8.55 9.39 -13.46
CA ASN A 89 8.56 10.86 -13.61
C ASN A 89 9.97 11.48 -13.56
N ARG A 90 10.94 10.85 -12.89
CA ARG A 90 12.35 11.28 -12.94
C ARG A 90 12.92 11.05 -14.34
N PHE A 91 12.76 9.87 -14.90
CA PHE A 91 13.24 9.55 -16.24
C PHE A 91 12.62 10.43 -17.33
N LYS A 92 11.33 10.81 -17.21
CA LYS A 92 10.70 11.77 -18.13
C LYS A 92 11.29 13.18 -18.12
N LYS A 93 12.05 13.54 -17.08
CA LYS A 93 12.70 14.86 -16.96
C LYS A 93 14.10 14.91 -17.55
N GLY A 94 14.62 13.80 -18.03
CA GLY A 94 15.98 13.66 -18.57
C GLY A 94 16.79 12.65 -17.78
N MET A 95 17.60 11.88 -18.47
CA MET A 95 18.40 10.78 -17.91
C MET A 95 19.81 11.17 -17.50
N ASP A 96 20.35 12.30 -18.00
CA ASP A 96 21.76 12.64 -17.80
C ASP A 96 22.27 12.56 -16.35
N PRO A 97 21.53 13.05 -15.33
CA PRO A 97 21.99 12.89 -13.95
C PRO A 97 21.93 11.45 -13.43
N TYR A 98 21.11 10.59 -14.07
CA TYR A 98 20.83 9.23 -13.63
C TYR A 98 21.57 8.17 -14.45
N LEU A 99 22.30 8.60 -15.48
CA LEU A 99 23.03 7.72 -16.37
C LEU A 99 24.01 6.86 -15.58
N SER A 100 23.88 5.55 -15.72
CA SER A 100 24.85 4.59 -15.21
C SER A 100 25.09 3.52 -16.27
N LYS A 101 26.34 3.19 -16.52
CA LYS A 101 26.73 2.23 -17.56
C LYS A 101 28.06 1.58 -17.21
N TYR A 102 28.32 0.44 -17.82
CA TYR A 102 29.62 -0.19 -17.81
C TYR A 102 30.35 0.04 -19.12
N ASP A 103 31.63 0.29 -19.01
CA ASP A 103 32.59 0.16 -20.07
C ASP A 103 33.48 -1.06 -19.74
N ILE A 104 33.50 -2.08 -20.60
CA ILE A 104 34.24 -3.35 -20.41
C ILE A 104 35.40 -3.42 -21.40
N SER A 105 36.58 -3.84 -20.91
CA SER A 105 37.77 -4.04 -21.73
C SER A 105 38.58 -5.26 -21.23
N ASN A 106 39.58 -5.67 -21.99
CA ASN A 106 40.48 -6.76 -21.65
C ASN A 106 39.80 -8.06 -21.21
N PHE A 107 38.62 -8.33 -21.84
CA PHE A 107 37.86 -9.54 -21.53
C PHE A 107 38.49 -10.79 -22.07
N LEU A 108 38.70 -11.76 -21.16
CA LEU A 108 39.29 -13.04 -21.51
C LEU A 108 38.70 -14.18 -20.65
N ILE A 109 38.32 -15.27 -21.26
CA ILE A 109 37.91 -16.53 -20.57
C ILE A 109 38.91 -17.63 -20.92
N GLU A 110 39.50 -18.25 -19.91
CA GLU A 110 40.44 -19.33 -20.05
C GLU A 110 40.08 -20.55 -19.20
N SER A 111 40.42 -21.73 -19.67
CA SER A 111 40.32 -22.98 -18.91
C SER A 111 41.48 -23.93 -19.28
N GLY A 112 42.19 -24.41 -18.26
CA GLY A 112 43.34 -25.33 -18.48
C GLY A 112 44.43 -24.76 -19.38
N GLY A 113 44.66 -23.45 -19.36
CA GLY A 113 45.64 -22.76 -20.20
C GLY A 113 45.22 -22.54 -21.66
N SER A 114 43.95 -22.78 -21.98
CA SER A 114 43.38 -22.53 -23.31
C SER A 114 42.34 -21.43 -23.26
N THR A 115 42.38 -20.48 -24.20
CA THR A 115 41.37 -19.45 -24.36
C THR A 115 40.06 -20.04 -24.82
N LEU A 116 39.00 -19.83 -24.04
CA LEU A 116 37.63 -20.23 -24.37
C LEU A 116 36.86 -19.13 -25.09
N SER A 117 37.09 -17.87 -24.74
CA SER A 117 36.50 -16.68 -25.39
C SER A 117 37.33 -15.44 -25.07
N ASP A 118 37.45 -14.55 -26.04
CA ASP A 118 38.02 -13.20 -25.90
C ASP A 118 37.05 -12.13 -26.46
N THR A 119 35.83 -12.55 -26.77
CA THR A 119 34.77 -11.69 -27.34
C THR A 119 33.46 -11.85 -26.59
N PHE A 120 32.70 -10.77 -26.56
CA PHE A 120 31.38 -10.74 -25.92
C PHE A 120 30.40 -9.85 -26.66
N LEU A 121 29.14 -10.02 -26.36
CA LEU A 121 28.05 -9.15 -26.79
C LEU A 121 27.34 -8.61 -25.55
N ILE A 122 26.94 -7.34 -25.55
CA ILE A 122 26.09 -6.74 -24.50
C ILE A 122 24.72 -6.46 -25.11
N ASP A 123 23.71 -7.05 -24.52
CA ASP A 123 22.30 -6.76 -24.81
C ASP A 123 21.61 -6.30 -23.53
N ASP A 124 21.19 -5.04 -23.49
CA ASP A 124 20.60 -4.41 -22.31
C ASP A 124 21.53 -4.53 -21.07
N THR A 125 21.14 -5.31 -20.08
CA THR A 125 21.89 -5.57 -18.84
C THR A 125 22.63 -6.90 -18.83
N ILE A 126 22.71 -7.59 -19.96
CA ILE A 126 23.35 -8.91 -20.07
C ILE A 126 24.56 -8.84 -20.99
N LEU A 127 25.72 -9.23 -20.46
CA LEU A 127 26.89 -9.59 -21.27
C LEU A 127 26.87 -11.09 -21.54
N SER A 128 27.03 -11.48 -22.79
CA SER A 128 27.09 -12.89 -23.22
C SER A 128 28.39 -13.19 -23.95
N ALA A 129 29.02 -14.33 -23.62
CA ALA A 129 30.21 -14.85 -24.29
C ALA A 129 29.93 -16.27 -24.73
N LYS A 130 30.27 -16.59 -26.01
CA LYS A 130 30.23 -17.95 -26.54
C LYS A 130 31.55 -18.61 -26.30
N LEU A 131 31.56 -19.81 -25.71
CA LEU A 131 32.76 -20.58 -25.46
C LEU A 131 33.14 -21.39 -26.70
N SER A 132 34.41 -21.30 -27.14
CA SER A 132 34.95 -22.05 -28.29
C SER A 132 34.90 -23.55 -28.04
N LYS A 133 35.01 -23.96 -26.77
CA LYS A 133 34.84 -25.31 -26.27
C LYS A 133 33.96 -25.30 -25.05
N GLY A 134 32.97 -26.19 -24.96
CA GLY A 134 32.07 -26.27 -23.83
C GLY A 134 32.81 -26.57 -22.52
N LEU A 135 32.38 -25.92 -21.43
CA LEU A 135 32.88 -26.17 -20.09
C LEU A 135 32.18 -27.41 -19.52
N ALA A 136 32.88 -28.53 -19.44
CA ALA A 136 32.33 -29.80 -18.97
C ALA A 136 31.95 -29.79 -17.48
N PRO A 137 31.09 -30.71 -17.02
CA PRO A 137 30.83 -30.94 -15.62
C PRO A 137 32.11 -31.09 -14.79
N GLY A 138 32.19 -30.41 -13.65
CA GLY A 138 33.35 -30.38 -12.75
C GLY A 138 34.53 -29.52 -13.21
N ALA A 139 34.53 -29.02 -14.44
CA ALA A 139 35.60 -28.16 -14.95
C ALA A 139 35.48 -26.73 -14.43
N SER A 140 36.61 -26.02 -14.39
CA SER A 140 36.67 -24.61 -13.99
C SER A 140 37.21 -23.75 -15.13
N MET A 141 36.82 -22.48 -15.13
CA MET A 141 37.36 -21.45 -16.00
C MET A 141 37.66 -20.18 -15.20
N ILE A 142 38.56 -19.37 -15.72
CA ILE A 142 38.92 -18.08 -15.19
C ILE A 142 38.43 -17.02 -16.18
N ILE A 143 37.79 -15.99 -15.70
CA ILE A 143 37.34 -14.82 -16.45
C ILE A 143 38.08 -13.62 -15.92
N ASP A 144 38.90 -12.99 -16.75
CA ASP A 144 39.60 -11.75 -16.45
C ASP A 144 39.00 -10.62 -17.27
N LEU A 145 38.70 -9.51 -16.61
CA LEU A 145 38.19 -8.33 -17.29
C LEU A 145 38.53 -7.04 -16.53
N ASP A 146 38.76 -5.98 -17.31
CA ASP A 146 38.77 -4.60 -16.80
C ASP A 146 37.43 -3.96 -17.07
N TRP A 147 36.94 -3.20 -16.10
CA TRP A 147 35.66 -2.52 -16.23
C TRP A 147 35.65 -1.19 -15.48
N THR A 148 34.81 -0.28 -15.95
CA THR A 148 34.49 0.97 -15.28
C THR A 148 32.99 1.18 -15.29
N GLN A 149 32.42 1.52 -14.14
CA GLN A 149 31.01 1.92 -13.99
C GLN A 149 30.91 3.41 -13.74
N HIS A 150 30.14 4.10 -14.51
CA HIS A 150 29.70 5.45 -14.20
C HIS A 150 28.61 5.45 -13.14
N VAL A 151 28.74 6.26 -12.06
CA VAL A 151 27.81 6.30 -10.92
C VAL A 151 26.86 7.46 -11.04
N GLY A 152 25.62 7.20 -11.38
CA GLY A 152 24.56 8.21 -11.55
C GLY A 152 24.19 8.92 -10.26
N GLU A 153 23.70 10.16 -10.39
CA GLU A 153 23.20 10.97 -9.28
C GLU A 153 21.75 10.63 -8.95
N PHE A 154 21.53 9.62 -8.14
CA PHE A 154 20.20 9.24 -7.70
C PHE A 154 20.22 8.59 -6.31
N SER A 155 19.10 8.71 -5.61
CA SER A 155 18.91 8.18 -4.28
C SER A 155 18.08 6.88 -4.33
N GLU A 156 18.74 5.78 -4.67
CA GLU A 156 18.16 4.43 -4.59
C GLU A 156 19.09 3.51 -3.79
N ARG A 157 19.04 2.20 -4.05
CA ARG A 157 20.00 1.23 -3.48
C ARG A 157 21.42 1.48 -3.99
N ALA A 158 21.55 1.88 -5.24
CA ALA A 158 22.82 2.24 -5.87
C ALA A 158 22.80 3.71 -6.30
N GLY A 159 23.98 4.32 -6.48
CA GLY A 159 24.12 5.70 -6.93
C GLY A 159 24.79 6.60 -5.92
N ARG A 160 24.69 7.92 -6.13
CA ARG A 160 25.29 8.92 -5.26
C ARG A 160 24.35 10.08 -4.95
N VAL A 161 24.52 10.66 -3.76
CA VAL A 161 23.94 11.97 -3.40
C VAL A 161 25.00 12.77 -2.64
N GLY A 162 25.44 13.87 -3.23
CA GLY A 162 26.58 14.62 -2.70
C GLY A 162 27.83 13.73 -2.62
N GLU A 163 28.44 13.64 -1.43
CA GLU A 163 29.64 12.85 -1.18
C GLU A 163 29.34 11.40 -0.71
N GLN A 164 28.09 10.98 -0.62
CA GLN A 164 27.75 9.61 -0.27
C GLN A 164 27.54 8.78 -1.54
N TYR A 165 28.19 7.62 -1.60
CA TYR A 165 28.07 6.62 -2.64
C TYR A 165 27.55 5.32 -2.02
N ASN A 166 26.55 4.74 -2.67
CA ASN A 166 26.05 3.41 -2.38
C ASN A 166 26.34 2.52 -3.59
N PHE A 167 27.04 1.44 -3.37
CA PHE A 167 27.42 0.47 -4.39
C PHE A 167 26.67 -0.85 -4.15
N ALA A 168 25.61 -1.04 -4.90
CA ALA A 168 24.81 -2.24 -4.99
C ALA A 168 24.66 -2.65 -6.44
N GLN A 169 24.81 -3.96 -6.75
CA GLN A 169 24.86 -4.46 -8.13
C GLN A 169 25.87 -3.67 -9.01
N TRP A 170 27.01 -3.37 -8.46
CA TRP A 170 27.99 -2.38 -8.94
C TRP A 170 29.14 -3.01 -9.73
N TYR A 171 29.23 -4.34 -9.83
CA TYR A 171 30.28 -5.07 -10.54
C TYR A 171 29.65 -6.03 -11.55
N PRO A 172 30.39 -6.44 -12.64
CA PRO A 172 29.91 -7.48 -13.52
C PRO A 172 29.72 -8.79 -12.76
N ARG A 173 28.45 -9.23 -12.58
CA ARG A 173 28.08 -10.36 -11.73
C ARG A 173 27.69 -11.58 -12.57
N VAL A 174 28.21 -12.76 -12.23
CA VAL A 174 27.86 -14.02 -12.90
C VAL A 174 26.35 -14.26 -12.81
N VAL A 175 25.74 -14.60 -13.94
CA VAL A 175 24.35 -15.04 -14.00
C VAL A 175 24.22 -16.43 -13.40
N VAL A 176 23.18 -16.68 -12.64
CA VAL A 176 22.92 -18.01 -12.05
C VAL A 176 22.56 -19.02 -13.13
N TYR A 177 23.18 -20.22 -13.03
CA TYR A 177 22.79 -21.40 -13.77
C TYR A 177 22.26 -22.44 -12.77
N ASP A 178 20.98 -22.70 -12.82
CA ASP A 178 20.31 -23.70 -11.96
C ASP A 178 19.65 -24.82 -12.76
N GLU A 179 18.79 -25.61 -12.15
CA GLU A 179 18.04 -26.69 -12.79
C GLU A 179 17.14 -26.24 -13.95
N ASN A 180 16.87 -24.95 -14.09
CA ASN A 180 16.10 -24.34 -15.18
C ASN A 180 17.00 -23.74 -16.29
N GLY A 181 18.31 -23.83 -16.15
CA GLY A 181 19.30 -23.21 -17.05
C GLY A 181 19.73 -21.80 -16.58
N TRP A 182 20.28 -21.02 -17.51
CA TRP A 182 20.74 -19.66 -17.25
C TRP A 182 19.59 -18.71 -17.02
N PHE A 183 19.63 -17.97 -15.89
CA PHE A 183 18.69 -16.89 -15.59
C PHE A 183 19.17 -15.56 -16.21
N ASN A 184 19.30 -15.50 -17.51
CA ASN A 184 19.83 -14.36 -18.27
C ASN A 184 18.73 -13.35 -18.71
N GLU A 185 17.80 -13.02 -17.81
CA GLU A 185 16.76 -12.03 -18.04
C GLU A 185 17.29 -10.61 -17.81
N PRO A 186 16.88 -9.59 -18.61
CA PRO A 186 17.28 -8.21 -18.38
C PRO A 186 16.70 -7.67 -17.07
N PHE A 187 17.25 -6.58 -16.54
CA PHE A 187 16.76 -5.96 -15.31
C PHE A 187 15.50 -5.13 -15.55
N HIS A 188 14.42 -5.52 -14.93
CA HIS A 188 13.09 -4.90 -15.05
C HIS A 188 12.88 -3.69 -14.11
N ALA A 189 11.77 -2.93 -14.33
CA ALA A 189 11.40 -1.79 -13.49
C ALA A 189 10.94 -2.19 -12.09
N GLU A 190 10.30 -3.34 -11.97
CA GLU A 190 9.93 -3.98 -10.71
C GLU A 190 10.60 -5.36 -10.65
N GLY A 191 11.24 -5.66 -9.54
CA GLY A 191 11.97 -6.90 -9.31
C GLY A 191 13.23 -6.66 -8.52
N GLU A 192 13.69 -7.71 -7.87
CA GLU A 192 14.93 -7.79 -7.14
C GLU A 192 15.95 -8.61 -7.94
N PHE A 193 16.79 -9.41 -7.32
CA PHE A 193 17.94 -10.01 -7.96
C PHE A 193 18.01 -11.52 -7.75
N TYR A 194 18.86 -12.17 -8.50
CA TYR A 194 19.20 -13.56 -8.32
C TYR A 194 20.70 -13.72 -8.53
N GLY A 195 21.42 -14.20 -7.51
CA GLY A 195 22.87 -14.27 -7.48
C GLY A 195 23.39 -15.63 -7.06
N GLU A 196 24.55 -16.03 -7.61
CA GLU A 196 25.23 -17.26 -7.23
C GLU A 196 26.03 -17.07 -5.94
N PHE A 197 25.95 -18.04 -5.04
CA PHE A 197 26.77 -18.03 -3.83
C PHE A 197 28.25 -18.14 -4.17
N GLY A 198 29.06 -17.27 -3.61
CA GLY A 198 30.48 -17.19 -3.92
C GLY A 198 31.35 -16.69 -2.80
N THR A 199 32.64 -16.58 -3.11
CA THR A 199 33.66 -15.95 -2.27
C THR A 199 34.12 -14.65 -2.91
N TYR A 200 34.32 -13.64 -2.11
CA TYR A 200 34.68 -12.30 -2.55
C TYR A 200 35.90 -11.79 -1.80
N ASP A 201 36.96 -11.44 -2.54
CA ASP A 201 38.13 -10.69 -2.09
C ASP A 201 38.14 -9.34 -2.81
N VAL A 202 37.76 -8.28 -2.13
CA VAL A 202 37.58 -6.96 -2.73
C VAL A 202 38.50 -5.94 -2.09
N THR A 203 39.48 -5.48 -2.86
CA THR A 203 40.39 -4.41 -2.46
C THR A 203 39.88 -3.08 -3.03
N MET A 204 39.56 -2.15 -2.15
CA MET A 204 38.99 -0.85 -2.46
C MET A 204 40.02 0.25 -2.27
N ASP A 205 40.25 1.06 -3.28
CA ASP A 205 41.06 2.28 -3.27
C ASP A 205 40.11 3.50 -3.28
N VAL A 206 39.98 4.16 -2.13
CA VAL A 206 39.12 5.34 -1.96
C VAL A 206 39.89 6.54 -1.39
N PRO A 207 39.43 7.82 -1.52
CA PRO A 207 40.06 8.92 -0.83
C PRO A 207 40.14 8.71 0.67
N SER A 208 41.24 9.09 1.32
CA SER A 208 41.55 8.77 2.74
C SER A 208 40.45 9.17 3.74
N GLY A 209 39.71 10.24 3.45
CA GLY A 209 38.61 10.72 4.29
C GLY A 209 37.32 9.95 4.19
N TYR A 210 37.18 8.99 3.25
CA TYR A 210 35.98 8.22 3.04
C TYR A 210 35.95 7.00 3.96
N ILE A 211 34.87 6.86 4.72
CA ILE A 211 34.64 5.77 5.66
C ILE A 211 33.82 4.69 4.97
N ILE A 212 34.20 3.44 5.10
CA ILE A 212 33.63 2.33 4.33
C ILE A 212 32.79 1.43 5.23
N GLY A 213 31.54 1.17 4.83
CA GLY A 213 30.72 0.05 5.31
C GLY A 213 30.56 -0.97 4.16
N SER A 214 30.75 -2.26 4.45
CA SER A 214 30.81 -3.27 3.40
C SER A 214 30.29 -4.63 3.84
N THR A 215 29.84 -5.44 2.87
CA THR A 215 29.77 -6.89 2.99
C THR A 215 31.15 -7.45 3.32
N GLY A 216 31.21 -8.48 4.18
CA GLY A 216 32.48 -9.14 4.54
C GLY A 216 33.19 -8.51 5.73
N THR A 217 34.37 -9.05 6.04
CA THR A 217 35.26 -8.62 7.12
C THR A 217 36.53 -8.01 6.55
N VAL A 218 37.13 -7.06 7.26
CA VAL A 218 38.39 -6.43 6.88
C VAL A 218 39.53 -7.43 7.06
N THR A 219 40.28 -7.67 6.00
CA THR A 219 41.48 -8.54 6.02
C THR A 219 42.78 -7.76 5.86
N ALA A 220 42.73 -6.57 5.29
CA ALA A 220 43.88 -5.66 5.19
C ALA A 220 43.43 -4.20 5.11
N GLY A 221 44.25 -3.30 5.62
CA GLY A 221 43.99 -1.86 5.59
C GLY A 221 43.07 -1.41 6.75
N ASP A 222 42.65 -0.13 6.71
CA ASP A 222 41.79 0.47 7.73
C ASP A 222 40.59 1.15 7.06
N PRO A 223 39.33 0.73 7.35
CA PRO A 223 38.11 1.30 6.80
C PRO A 223 37.76 2.69 7.38
N GLY A 224 38.52 3.18 8.37
CA GLY A 224 38.37 4.49 8.99
C GLY A 224 37.37 4.52 10.16
N TRP A 225 36.98 3.37 10.68
CA TRP A 225 35.94 3.28 11.71
C TRP A 225 36.34 3.96 13.02
N GLU A 226 37.58 3.72 13.48
CA GLU A 226 38.08 4.29 14.74
C GLU A 226 38.22 5.80 14.68
N GLU A 227 38.53 6.36 13.50
CA GLU A 227 38.64 7.79 13.29
C GLU A 227 37.31 8.56 13.55
N VAL A 228 36.17 7.88 13.38
CA VAL A 228 34.81 8.46 13.45
C VAL A 228 33.93 7.77 14.50
N ARG A 229 34.53 7.03 15.42
CA ARG A 229 33.82 6.32 16.50
C ARG A 229 33.11 7.28 17.44
N VAL A 230 31.81 7.09 17.62
CA VAL A 230 30.99 7.90 18.53
C VAL A 230 31.28 7.50 19.97
N ASP A 231 31.59 8.50 20.82
CA ASP A 231 31.59 8.29 22.27
C ASP A 231 30.14 8.29 22.78
N THR A 232 29.62 7.11 22.98
CA THR A 232 28.24 6.89 23.45
C THR A 232 28.04 7.26 24.93
N SER A 233 29.07 7.60 25.69
CA SER A 233 28.95 8.10 27.06
C SER A 233 28.45 9.55 27.10
N GLN A 234 28.67 10.31 26.02
CA GLN A 234 28.33 11.71 25.89
C GLN A 234 26.98 11.91 25.15
N ASN A 235 26.48 13.15 25.20
CA ASN A 235 25.41 13.57 24.31
C ASN A 235 25.95 13.70 22.88
N PHE A 236 25.26 13.10 21.91
CA PHE A 236 25.72 13.06 20.51
C PHE A 236 26.02 14.45 19.92
N ASN A 237 25.20 15.46 20.19
CA ASN A 237 25.43 16.82 19.63
C ASN A 237 26.69 17.44 20.21
N GLN A 238 26.95 17.27 21.53
CA GLN A 238 28.16 17.75 22.17
C GLN A 238 29.40 17.05 21.61
N TRP A 239 29.35 15.72 21.55
CA TRP A 239 30.40 14.92 20.93
C TRP A 239 30.69 15.36 19.48
N LEU A 240 29.64 15.61 18.67
CA LEU A 240 29.79 16.02 17.27
C LEU A 240 30.43 17.41 17.12
N GLU A 241 30.11 18.35 17.99
CA GLU A 241 30.77 19.68 18.04
C GLU A 241 32.25 19.56 18.31
N ASP A 242 32.63 18.78 19.34
CA ASP A 242 34.01 18.54 19.70
C ASP A 242 34.77 17.75 18.63
N PHE A 243 34.12 16.75 18.05
CA PHE A 243 34.65 15.98 16.92
C PHE A 243 34.97 16.87 15.70
N LYS A 244 34.04 17.76 15.31
CA LYS A 244 34.25 18.67 14.19
C LYS A 244 35.37 19.70 14.43
N LYS A 245 35.53 20.11 15.66
CA LYS A 245 36.64 21.02 16.02
C LYS A 245 38.01 20.35 15.89
N ASN A 246 38.07 19.07 16.26
CA ASN A 246 39.32 18.33 16.36
C ASN A 246 39.69 17.55 15.09
N ARG A 247 38.73 17.33 14.19
CA ARG A 247 38.96 16.64 12.93
C ARG A 247 39.71 17.54 11.95
N SER A 248 40.93 17.16 11.61
CA SER A 248 41.67 17.81 10.50
C SER A 248 40.95 17.55 9.17
N SER A 249 41.04 18.50 8.24
CA SER A 249 40.60 18.25 6.87
C SER A 249 41.45 17.13 6.27
N TYR A 250 40.81 16.12 5.71
CA TYR A 250 41.55 15.08 4.98
C TYR A 250 42.12 15.65 3.66
N ASN A 251 43.31 15.16 3.30
CA ASN A 251 43.91 15.49 2.02
C ASN A 251 43.22 14.65 0.94
N LYS A 252 42.58 15.29 -0.05
CA LYS A 252 41.85 14.59 -1.13
C LYS A 252 42.74 13.75 -2.05
N ASP A 253 44.03 14.04 -2.06
CA ASP A 253 45.02 13.33 -2.85
C ASP A 253 45.56 12.07 -2.16
N GLU A 254 45.35 11.96 -0.84
CA GLU A 254 45.69 10.77 -0.07
C GLU A 254 44.62 9.71 -0.26
N ARG A 255 45.06 8.45 -0.34
CA ARG A 255 44.18 7.33 -0.60
C ARG A 255 44.23 6.31 0.55
N ARG A 256 43.13 5.59 0.73
CA ARG A 256 42.94 4.49 1.64
C ARG A 256 42.76 3.23 0.84
N LEU A 257 43.54 2.20 1.13
CA LEU A 257 43.44 0.88 0.50
C LEU A 257 42.95 -0.10 1.54
N VAL A 258 41.79 -0.71 1.30
CA VAL A 258 41.16 -1.64 2.26
C VAL A 258 40.69 -2.89 1.51
N THR A 259 41.00 -4.07 2.05
CA THR A 259 40.51 -5.34 1.52
C THR A 259 39.46 -5.94 2.44
N PHE A 260 38.31 -6.28 1.87
CA PHE A 260 37.26 -7.04 2.51
C PHE A 260 37.18 -8.45 1.94
N HIS A 261 36.90 -9.41 2.80
CA HIS A 261 36.69 -10.80 2.44
C HIS A 261 35.29 -11.27 2.89
N ALA A 262 34.56 -11.95 2.01
CA ALA A 262 33.27 -12.54 2.31
C ALA A 262 33.15 -13.92 1.69
N GLU A 263 32.61 -14.89 2.42
CA GLU A 263 32.37 -16.26 1.95
C GLU A 263 30.90 -16.60 1.95
N LYS A 264 30.47 -17.41 0.98
CA LYS A 264 29.11 -17.94 0.86
C LYS A 264 28.04 -16.85 0.84
N VAL A 265 28.33 -15.74 0.18
CA VAL A 265 27.39 -14.67 -0.11
C VAL A 265 27.11 -14.64 -1.61
N HIS A 266 25.90 -14.28 -2.00
CA HIS A 266 25.51 -14.20 -3.42
C HIS A 266 25.51 -12.77 -3.95
N ASP A 267 25.89 -11.79 -3.14
CA ASP A 267 26.11 -10.41 -3.53
C ASP A 267 27.13 -9.75 -2.61
N PHE A 268 27.74 -8.68 -3.09
CA PHE A 268 28.71 -7.89 -2.36
C PHE A 268 28.38 -6.40 -2.54
N ALA A 269 27.96 -5.74 -1.46
CA ALA A 269 27.61 -4.33 -1.47
C ALA A 269 28.51 -3.52 -0.52
N TRP A 270 28.67 -2.23 -0.80
CA TRP A 270 29.39 -1.32 0.06
C TRP A 270 28.87 0.11 -0.06
N VAL A 271 29.11 0.89 0.99
CA VAL A 271 28.69 2.29 1.09
C VAL A 271 29.85 3.10 1.61
N THR A 272 30.04 4.32 1.10
CA THR A 272 31.11 5.16 1.56
C THR A 272 30.73 6.64 1.51
N THR A 273 31.23 7.41 2.50
CA THR A 273 31.12 8.87 2.56
C THR A 273 32.07 9.42 3.64
N PRO A 274 32.61 10.66 3.50
CA PRO A 274 33.35 11.30 4.58
C PRO A 274 32.48 11.73 5.77
N ASN A 275 31.15 11.66 5.63
CA ASN A 275 30.18 12.14 6.63
C ASN A 275 29.64 11.06 7.56
N PHE A 276 30.15 9.82 7.47
CA PHE A 276 29.77 8.77 8.42
C PHE A 276 30.38 9.00 9.80
N VAL A 277 29.66 8.52 10.77
CA VAL A 277 30.11 8.22 12.13
C VAL A 277 29.83 6.75 12.42
N TYR A 278 30.54 6.18 13.37
CA TYR A 278 30.57 4.75 13.60
C TYR A 278 30.26 4.37 15.05
N GLU A 279 29.49 3.33 15.22
CA GLU A 279 29.19 2.66 16.49
C GLU A 279 29.26 1.14 16.28
N SER A 280 29.70 0.38 17.27
CA SER A 280 29.72 -1.08 17.19
C SER A 280 29.25 -1.74 18.47
N GLY A 281 28.83 -3.00 18.33
CA GLY A 281 28.49 -3.94 19.39
C GLY A 281 28.76 -5.36 18.93
N SER A 282 28.24 -6.33 19.67
CA SER A 282 28.33 -7.74 19.30
C SER A 282 27.25 -8.57 19.96
N TRP A 283 26.82 -9.61 19.29
CA TRP A 283 25.94 -10.63 19.86
C TRP A 283 26.46 -12.02 19.52
N ASN A 284 26.66 -12.84 20.53
CA ASN A 284 27.11 -14.25 20.40
C ASN A 284 28.35 -14.45 19.48
N GLY A 285 29.32 -13.52 19.55
CA GLY A 285 30.54 -13.56 18.74
C GLY A 285 30.38 -13.03 17.32
N ILE A 286 29.21 -12.50 16.97
CA ILE A 286 28.93 -11.82 15.70
C ILE A 286 29.13 -10.32 15.92
N ASP A 287 30.01 -9.69 15.13
CA ASP A 287 30.22 -8.25 15.23
C ASP A 287 29.07 -7.47 14.58
N VAL A 288 28.65 -6.41 15.25
CA VAL A 288 27.60 -5.51 14.76
C VAL A 288 28.20 -4.13 14.53
N HIS A 289 28.20 -3.69 13.30
CA HIS A 289 28.67 -2.38 12.89
C HIS A 289 27.52 -1.47 12.50
N ALA A 290 27.53 -0.21 12.92
CA ALA A 290 26.56 0.79 12.49
C ALA A 290 27.28 2.03 11.97
N LEU A 291 27.04 2.38 10.70
CA LEU A 291 27.58 3.57 10.05
C LEU A 291 26.43 4.48 9.62
N PHE A 292 26.41 5.69 10.14
CA PHE A 292 25.30 6.61 9.84
C PHE A 292 25.78 8.05 9.69
N ASN A 293 25.06 8.82 8.90
CA ASN A 293 25.38 10.22 8.68
C ASN A 293 25.33 11.05 9.95
N GLN A 294 26.26 11.98 10.13
CA GLN A 294 26.30 12.91 11.25
C GLN A 294 24.96 13.61 11.50
N LYS A 295 24.22 13.97 10.45
CA LYS A 295 22.88 14.59 10.53
C LYS A 295 21.83 13.73 11.21
N ASN A 296 21.98 12.40 11.15
CA ASN A 296 21.05 11.42 11.72
C ASN A 296 21.50 10.89 13.08
N GLY A 297 22.72 11.18 13.50
CA GLY A 297 23.36 10.57 14.66
C GLY A 297 22.58 10.68 15.97
N LYS A 298 21.95 11.84 16.25
CA LYS A 298 21.08 11.98 17.44
C LYS A 298 19.97 10.92 17.53
N LYS A 299 19.47 10.44 16.40
CA LYS A 299 18.41 9.41 16.34
C LYS A 299 18.99 8.00 16.38
N TRP A 300 20.11 7.77 15.71
CA TRP A 300 20.70 6.46 15.47
C TRP A 300 21.54 5.94 16.64
N THR A 301 22.35 6.82 17.26
CA THR A 301 23.24 6.46 18.36
C THR A 301 22.54 5.65 19.43
N LYS A 302 23.16 4.55 19.89
CA LYS A 302 22.67 3.55 20.84
C LYS A 302 21.46 2.72 20.38
N LYS A 303 20.81 3.10 19.29
CA LYS A 303 19.61 2.40 18.81
C LYS A 303 19.91 1.43 17.67
N ALA A 304 20.68 1.87 16.67
CA ALA A 304 20.97 1.03 15.51
C ALA A 304 21.64 -0.28 15.93
N VAL A 305 22.74 -0.21 16.66
CA VAL A 305 23.47 -1.38 17.17
C VAL A 305 22.53 -2.27 17.99
N ALA A 306 21.92 -1.71 19.06
CA ALA A 306 21.08 -2.49 19.96
C ALA A 306 19.83 -3.11 19.29
N ARG A 307 19.31 -2.51 18.22
CA ARG A 307 18.19 -3.08 17.44
C ARG A 307 18.65 -4.17 16.50
N THR A 308 19.82 -4.01 15.87
CA THR A 308 20.44 -5.03 15.03
C THR A 308 20.83 -6.27 15.85
N GLU A 309 21.43 -6.11 17.02
CA GLU A 309 21.74 -7.21 17.94
C GLU A 309 20.48 -8.00 18.31
N ARG A 310 19.40 -7.32 18.68
CA ARG A 310 18.14 -7.99 19.00
C ARG A 310 17.49 -8.67 17.79
N ALA A 311 17.62 -8.08 16.59
CA ALA A 311 17.13 -8.69 15.37
C ALA A 311 17.84 -10.02 15.12
N ILE A 312 19.17 -10.05 15.16
CA ILE A 312 19.98 -11.27 14.99
C ILE A 312 19.62 -12.32 16.04
N GLU A 313 19.49 -11.92 17.32
CA GLU A 313 19.12 -12.80 18.41
C GLU A 313 17.79 -13.51 18.18
N TRP A 314 16.74 -12.72 17.87
CA TRP A 314 15.40 -13.26 17.68
C TRP A 314 15.30 -14.14 16.42
N LEU A 315 15.89 -13.69 15.31
CA LEU A 315 15.89 -14.43 14.03
C LEU A 315 16.68 -15.75 14.16
N SER A 316 17.84 -15.71 14.83
CA SER A 316 18.64 -16.92 15.10
C SER A 316 17.86 -17.92 15.94
N THR A 317 17.11 -17.44 16.93
CA THR A 317 16.30 -18.29 17.80
C THR A 317 15.11 -18.92 17.07
N LYS A 318 14.44 -18.15 16.22
CA LYS A 318 13.20 -18.61 15.55
C LYS A 318 13.49 -19.50 14.33
N PHE A 319 14.51 -19.20 13.53
CA PHE A 319 14.70 -19.81 12.22
C PHE A 319 15.99 -20.66 12.13
N GLY A 320 17.09 -20.19 12.69
CA GLY A 320 18.39 -20.86 12.67
C GLY A 320 19.52 -19.85 12.80
N MET A 321 20.67 -20.29 13.27
CA MET A 321 21.80 -19.43 13.65
C MET A 321 22.32 -18.61 12.47
N TYR A 322 22.57 -17.32 12.69
CA TYR A 322 23.25 -16.43 11.74
C TYR A 322 24.63 -16.99 11.38
N PRO A 323 24.94 -17.26 10.09
CA PRO A 323 26.14 -18.01 9.74
C PRO A 323 27.38 -17.15 9.47
N TYR A 324 27.24 -15.83 9.46
CA TYR A 324 28.31 -14.91 9.10
C TYR A 324 28.96 -14.26 10.33
N PRO A 325 30.23 -13.82 10.21
CA PRO A 325 30.96 -13.27 11.36
C PRO A 325 30.54 -11.86 11.76
N GLN A 326 29.85 -11.12 10.90
CA GLN A 326 29.43 -9.74 11.17
C GLN A 326 28.13 -9.37 10.45
N VAL A 327 27.52 -8.26 10.89
CA VAL A 327 26.49 -7.51 10.16
C VAL A 327 26.75 -6.01 10.26
N THR A 328 26.73 -5.34 9.11
CA THR A 328 26.87 -3.88 9.01
C THR A 328 25.52 -3.25 8.70
N ASN A 329 25.07 -2.29 9.53
CA ASN A 329 23.87 -1.50 9.26
C ASN A 329 24.29 -0.08 8.86
N THR A 330 23.85 0.40 7.70
CA THR A 330 24.24 1.71 7.17
C THR A 330 23.04 2.61 6.89
N ASP A 331 23.25 3.90 7.07
CA ASP A 331 22.28 4.95 6.73
C ASP A 331 22.15 5.09 5.20
N ARG A 332 20.96 4.85 4.68
CA ARG A 332 20.65 4.84 3.26
C ARG A 332 20.45 6.24 2.67
N LEU A 333 20.67 6.38 1.37
CA LEU A 333 20.41 7.62 0.60
C LEU A 333 18.91 7.96 0.46
N ALA A 334 18.04 6.96 0.60
CA ALA A 334 16.57 7.09 0.43
C ALA A 334 15.81 6.51 1.62
N GLY A 335 14.50 6.70 1.67
CA GLY A 335 13.61 6.01 2.62
C GLY A 335 13.44 4.53 2.27
N GLY A 336 12.95 3.71 3.23
CA GLY A 336 12.91 2.25 3.13
C GLY A 336 14.25 1.63 3.49
N GLY A 337 14.48 0.39 3.14
CA GLY A 337 15.73 -0.30 3.39
C GLY A 337 16.27 -1.06 2.20
N MET A 338 17.39 -1.77 2.41
CA MET A 338 18.02 -2.71 1.46
C MET A 338 18.84 -3.77 2.23
N GLU A 339 18.82 -4.96 1.71
CA GLU A 339 19.08 -6.23 2.39
C GLU A 339 20.24 -7.04 1.83
N TYR A 340 21.43 -6.48 1.70
CA TYR A 340 22.57 -7.27 1.18
C TYR A 340 23.12 -8.23 2.25
N PRO A 341 23.66 -9.40 1.84
CA PRO A 341 24.32 -10.30 2.78
C PRO A 341 25.38 -9.58 3.60
N MET A 342 25.30 -9.66 4.94
CA MET A 342 26.18 -9.00 5.90
C MET A 342 26.13 -7.47 5.88
N LEU A 343 25.34 -6.81 5.02
CA LEU A 343 25.21 -5.35 4.95
C LEU A 343 23.77 -4.96 4.68
N VAL A 344 23.13 -4.28 5.61
CA VAL A 344 21.81 -3.69 5.41
C VAL A 344 21.91 -2.15 5.35
N MET A 345 21.02 -1.54 4.54
CA MET A 345 20.96 -0.09 4.37
C MET A 345 19.60 0.42 4.80
N ASP A 346 19.53 1.16 5.90
CA ASP A 346 18.28 1.65 6.48
C ASP A 346 18.07 3.16 6.26
N GLY A 347 16.88 3.57 5.85
CA GLY A 347 16.50 4.98 5.73
C GLY A 347 16.11 5.62 7.06
N SER A 348 16.04 4.85 8.13
CA SER A 348 15.76 5.33 9.48
C SER A 348 16.17 4.29 10.53
N GLU A 349 16.30 4.75 11.78
CA GLU A 349 16.56 3.89 12.93
C GLU A 349 15.34 3.09 13.42
N SER A 350 14.24 3.01 12.69
CA SER A 350 13.03 2.30 13.09
C SER A 350 13.33 0.83 13.42
N GLU A 351 12.86 0.34 14.57
CA GLU A 351 13.07 -1.06 14.97
C GLU A 351 12.45 -2.04 13.99
N GLY A 352 11.23 -1.74 13.50
CA GLY A 352 10.58 -2.58 12.51
C GLY A 352 11.30 -2.59 11.16
N LEU A 353 11.91 -1.47 10.74
CA LEU A 353 12.69 -1.41 9.51
C LEU A 353 13.99 -2.21 9.67
N ILE A 354 14.78 -1.94 10.70
CA ILE A 354 16.04 -2.67 10.95
C ILE A 354 15.79 -4.19 11.03
N LEU A 355 14.71 -4.61 11.73
CA LEU A 355 14.36 -6.02 11.79
C LEU A 355 13.97 -6.58 10.41
N HIS A 356 13.26 -5.79 9.59
CA HIS A 356 12.88 -6.18 8.24
C HIS A 356 14.12 -6.42 7.38
N GLU A 357 15.01 -5.45 7.28
CA GLU A 357 16.22 -5.55 6.45
C GLU A 357 17.19 -6.63 6.95
N VAL A 358 17.40 -6.74 8.26
CA VAL A 358 18.21 -7.83 8.84
C VAL A 358 17.55 -9.19 8.60
N GLY A 359 16.21 -9.23 8.57
CA GLY A 359 15.45 -10.46 8.31
C GLY A 359 15.63 -11.02 6.92
N HIS A 360 15.77 -10.16 5.93
CA HIS A 360 16.13 -10.57 4.57
C HIS A 360 17.46 -11.30 4.48
N ILE A 361 18.37 -11.13 5.45
CA ILE A 361 19.60 -11.95 5.47
C ILE A 361 19.26 -13.43 5.66
N TRP A 362 18.15 -13.78 6.34
CA TRP A 362 17.63 -15.16 6.37
C TRP A 362 16.87 -15.52 5.09
N PHE A 363 15.91 -14.66 4.68
CA PHE A 363 15.03 -14.92 3.53
C PHE A 363 15.47 -14.08 2.33
N TYR A 364 16.41 -14.52 1.59
CA TYR A 364 17.19 -14.04 0.48
C TYR A 364 18.70 -14.30 0.68
N GLY A 365 19.32 -13.71 1.73
CA GLY A 365 20.76 -13.79 1.94
C GLY A 365 21.28 -15.20 2.22
N ILE A 366 20.56 -15.98 3.04
CA ILE A 366 20.91 -17.35 3.45
C ILE A 366 20.10 -18.38 2.66
N LEU A 367 18.81 -18.16 2.53
CA LEU A 367 17.88 -18.97 1.77
C LEU A 367 17.70 -18.35 0.38
N GLY A 368 18.66 -18.59 -0.53
CA GLY A 368 18.83 -17.88 -1.79
C GLY A 368 17.77 -18.22 -2.84
N ASN A 369 16.61 -17.59 -2.77
CA ASN A 369 15.57 -17.72 -3.78
C ASN A 369 15.79 -16.80 -4.99
N ASN A 370 15.09 -17.08 -6.08
CA ASN A 370 15.02 -16.19 -7.23
C ASN A 370 13.99 -15.10 -6.99
N GLU A 371 14.41 -13.93 -6.52
CA GLU A 371 13.50 -12.83 -6.16
C GLU A 371 12.75 -12.23 -7.35
N VAL A 372 13.24 -12.39 -8.56
CA VAL A 372 12.53 -11.94 -9.76
C VAL A 372 11.30 -12.80 -10.00
N ARG A 373 11.41 -14.12 -9.81
CA ARG A 373 10.32 -15.08 -10.03
C ARG A 373 9.45 -15.30 -8.81
N GLU A 374 10.05 -15.28 -7.62
CA GLU A 374 9.43 -15.67 -6.35
C GLU A 374 9.72 -14.65 -5.25
N ALA A 375 9.47 -13.35 -5.51
CA ALA A 375 9.68 -12.27 -4.54
C ALA A 375 8.92 -12.46 -3.22
N TRP A 376 7.86 -13.26 -3.22
CA TRP A 376 7.08 -13.59 -2.04
C TRP A 376 7.86 -14.40 -1.00
N MET A 377 8.89 -15.17 -1.44
CA MET A 377 9.74 -15.96 -0.55
C MET A 377 10.77 -15.12 0.19
N ASP A 378 11.02 -13.93 -0.29
CA ASP A 378 11.83 -12.91 0.34
C ASP A 378 10.96 -11.92 1.11
N GLU A 379 10.26 -11.04 0.45
CA GLU A 379 9.49 -9.95 1.02
C GLU A 379 8.28 -10.41 1.86
N GLY A 380 7.64 -11.49 1.45
CA GLY A 380 6.52 -12.08 2.17
C GLY A 380 6.92 -12.69 3.50
N PHE A 381 7.99 -13.47 3.51
CA PHE A 381 8.57 -14.05 4.73
C PHE A 381 9.07 -12.97 5.67
N THR A 382 9.76 -11.98 5.15
CA THR A 382 10.32 -10.89 5.93
C THR A 382 9.24 -9.97 6.49
N SER A 383 8.17 -9.71 5.75
CA SER A 383 6.99 -9.00 6.28
C SER A 383 6.27 -9.78 7.39
N PHE A 384 6.16 -11.10 7.24
CA PHE A 384 5.60 -11.99 8.25
C PHE A 384 6.44 -11.99 9.53
N GLN A 385 7.74 -12.23 9.44
CA GLN A 385 8.63 -12.28 10.59
C GLN A 385 8.68 -10.94 11.33
N THR A 386 8.65 -9.82 10.60
CA THR A 386 8.63 -8.48 11.19
C THR A 386 7.39 -8.29 12.06
N ARG A 387 6.22 -8.67 11.56
CA ARG A 387 4.99 -8.63 12.36
C ARG A 387 5.06 -9.58 13.56
N TRP A 388 5.54 -10.79 13.37
CA TRP A 388 5.67 -11.78 14.45
C TRP A 388 6.60 -11.28 15.58
N TYR A 389 7.78 -10.76 15.24
CA TYR A 389 8.67 -10.14 16.21
C TYR A 389 8.00 -8.99 16.99
N MET A 390 7.34 -8.10 16.26
CA MET A 390 6.67 -6.96 16.87
C MET A 390 5.53 -7.39 17.81
N MET A 391 4.83 -8.46 17.46
CA MET A 391 3.80 -9.08 18.32
C MET A 391 4.41 -9.73 19.56
N ASP A 392 5.48 -10.50 19.43
CA ASP A 392 6.20 -11.12 20.55
C ASP A 392 6.71 -10.05 21.53
N ARG A 393 7.23 -8.95 21.00
CA ARG A 393 7.87 -7.91 21.81
C ARG A 393 6.90 -6.90 22.43
N TYR A 394 5.89 -6.48 21.72
CA TYR A 394 5.00 -5.37 22.10
C TYR A 394 3.54 -5.75 22.27
N GLY A 395 3.18 -7.00 21.94
CA GLY A 395 1.80 -7.47 21.87
C GLY A 395 1.08 -6.98 20.63
N ASP A 396 0.00 -7.64 20.26
CA ASP A 396 -0.77 -7.41 19.01
C ASP A 396 -1.27 -5.95 18.83
N HIS A 397 -1.50 -5.23 19.92
CA HIS A 397 -1.91 -3.82 19.92
C HIS A 397 -0.78 -2.86 20.30
N GLY A 398 0.47 -3.32 20.33
CA GLY A 398 1.62 -2.56 20.83
C GLY A 398 2.32 -1.70 19.80
N PHE A 399 2.02 -1.87 18.54
CA PHE A 399 2.65 -1.19 17.41
C PHE A 399 1.64 -0.82 16.33
N ASP A 400 1.99 0.13 15.47
CA ASP A 400 1.18 0.52 14.32
C ASP A 400 1.52 -0.32 13.06
N MET A 401 0.80 -0.08 11.97
CA MET A 401 1.01 -0.79 10.71
C MET A 401 2.39 -0.57 10.07
N ASN A 402 3.12 0.47 10.51
CA ASN A 402 4.46 0.80 10.01
C ASN A 402 5.57 0.30 10.97
N GLY A 403 5.23 -0.59 11.92
CA GLY A 403 6.17 -1.10 12.93
C GLY A 403 6.61 -0.07 13.98
N GLY A 404 5.90 1.06 14.09
CA GLY A 404 6.15 2.08 15.11
C GLY A 404 5.54 1.68 16.45
N ARG A 405 6.36 1.63 17.53
CA ARG A 405 5.87 1.36 18.88
C ARG A 405 4.85 2.40 19.32
N LEU A 406 3.68 1.96 19.78
CA LEU A 406 2.65 2.82 20.34
C LEU A 406 2.94 3.15 21.81
N LYS A 407 2.81 4.43 22.15
CA LYS A 407 2.89 4.90 23.55
C LYS A 407 1.63 4.48 24.31
N ASP A 408 1.73 4.27 25.62
CA ASP A 408 0.60 3.78 26.44
C ASP A 408 -0.62 4.69 26.38
N TRP A 409 -0.42 6.02 26.31
CA TRP A 409 -1.51 6.96 26.14
C TRP A 409 -2.20 6.83 24.78
N GLN A 410 -1.46 6.50 23.69
CA GLN A 410 -2.01 6.25 22.37
C GLN A 410 -2.87 4.99 22.38
N LYS A 411 -2.36 3.90 22.98
CA LYS A 411 -3.12 2.65 23.12
C LYS A 411 -4.42 2.88 23.89
N LYS A 412 -4.34 3.59 25.01
CA LYS A 412 -5.50 3.88 25.86
C LYS A 412 -6.51 4.82 25.20
N TYR A 413 -6.04 5.87 24.51
CA TYR A 413 -6.90 6.91 23.93
C TYR A 413 -7.51 6.47 22.62
N TRP A 414 -6.71 5.95 21.68
CA TRP A 414 -7.18 5.64 20.32
C TRP A 414 -7.69 4.21 20.13
N ARG A 415 -7.32 3.30 21.00
CA ARG A 415 -7.77 1.92 20.94
C ARG A 415 -7.61 1.33 19.53
N PHE A 416 -6.36 1.22 19.08
CA PHE A 416 -6.05 0.68 17.76
C PHE A 416 -6.55 -0.76 17.61
N ALA A 417 -6.97 -1.14 16.40
CA ALA A 417 -7.16 -2.54 16.05
C ALA A 417 -5.82 -3.28 16.06
N SER A 418 -5.88 -4.62 16.11
CA SER A 418 -4.68 -5.44 15.98
C SER A 418 -3.95 -5.15 14.68
N SER A 419 -2.64 -5.29 14.67
CA SER A 419 -1.83 -5.12 13.46
C SER A 419 -2.25 -6.14 12.40
N LEU A 420 -2.41 -7.40 12.79
CA LEU A 420 -2.92 -8.46 11.91
C LEU A 420 -4.29 -8.09 11.33
N GLY A 421 -5.26 -7.73 12.17
CA GLY A 421 -6.62 -7.39 11.71
C GLY A 421 -6.66 -6.21 10.74
N ASN A 422 -5.85 -5.18 10.95
CA ASN A 422 -5.74 -4.05 10.01
C ASN A 422 -5.13 -4.47 8.67
N THR A 423 -4.08 -5.31 8.70
CA THR A 423 -3.44 -5.83 7.49
C THR A 423 -4.41 -6.71 6.70
N GLN A 424 -5.14 -7.58 7.38
CA GLN A 424 -6.18 -8.43 6.79
C GLN A 424 -7.27 -7.60 6.10
N TRP A 425 -7.79 -6.54 6.75
CA TRP A 425 -8.79 -5.67 6.12
C TRP A 425 -8.30 -5.02 4.83
N GLY A 426 -7.09 -4.45 4.85
CA GLY A 426 -6.50 -3.83 3.65
C GLY A 426 -6.32 -4.84 2.51
N MET A 427 -5.94 -6.08 2.87
CA MET A 427 -5.76 -7.14 1.87
C MET A 427 -7.09 -7.70 1.36
N ILE A 428 -8.11 -7.85 2.19
CA ILE A 428 -9.46 -8.26 1.77
C ILE A 428 -10.04 -7.24 0.77
N ASP A 429 -9.88 -5.94 1.03
CA ASP A 429 -10.29 -4.90 0.08
C ASP A 429 -9.56 -5.02 -1.25
N PHE A 430 -8.26 -5.34 -1.23
CA PHE A 430 -7.48 -5.59 -2.45
C PHE A 430 -7.94 -6.86 -3.18
N MET A 431 -8.02 -8.00 -2.50
CA MET A 431 -8.41 -9.29 -3.09
C MET A 431 -9.82 -9.28 -3.70
N THR A 432 -10.71 -8.48 -3.14
CA THR A 432 -12.09 -8.34 -3.63
C THR A 432 -12.28 -7.22 -4.64
N SER A 433 -11.25 -6.43 -4.93
CA SER A 433 -11.30 -5.31 -5.88
C SER A 433 -11.23 -5.71 -7.36
N GLY A 434 -11.01 -7.00 -7.67
CA GLY A 434 -10.74 -7.47 -9.03
C GLY A 434 -9.30 -7.20 -9.54
N GLN A 435 -8.44 -6.65 -8.68
CA GLN A 435 -7.02 -6.38 -8.99
C GLN A 435 -6.08 -7.47 -8.48
N ASP A 436 -6.61 -8.46 -7.78
CA ASP A 436 -5.84 -9.55 -7.22
C ASP A 436 -5.24 -10.44 -8.30
N GLU A 437 -4.03 -10.90 -8.06
CA GLU A 437 -3.28 -11.80 -8.94
C GLU A 437 -2.63 -12.92 -8.11
N PRO A 438 -2.26 -14.06 -8.74
CA PRO A 438 -1.51 -15.12 -8.06
C PRO A 438 -0.21 -14.58 -7.44
N ILE A 439 0.18 -15.11 -6.28
CA ILE A 439 1.40 -14.72 -5.56
C ILE A 439 2.65 -15.18 -6.30
N SER A 440 2.70 -16.46 -6.69
CA SER A 440 3.85 -17.10 -7.37
C SER A 440 3.87 -16.67 -8.85
N ARG A 441 4.50 -15.51 -9.09
CA ARG A 441 4.56 -14.89 -10.40
C ARG A 441 5.75 -13.94 -10.46
N SER A 442 6.41 -13.86 -11.63
CA SER A 442 7.49 -12.89 -11.84
C SER A 442 7.01 -11.46 -11.58
N THR A 443 7.82 -10.69 -10.86
CA THR A 443 7.45 -9.36 -10.37
C THR A 443 7.07 -8.38 -11.47
N TYR A 444 7.77 -8.42 -12.60
CA TYR A 444 7.52 -7.58 -13.77
C TYR A 444 6.23 -7.95 -14.54
N MET A 445 5.62 -9.10 -14.24
CA MET A 445 4.36 -9.55 -14.85
C MET A 445 3.11 -9.05 -14.11
N PHE A 446 3.25 -8.44 -12.94
CA PHE A 446 2.09 -7.86 -12.25
C PHE A 446 1.55 -6.64 -12.98
N LYS A 447 0.23 -6.45 -12.96
CA LYS A 447 -0.49 -5.36 -13.67
C LYS A 447 -0.20 -3.95 -13.15
N GLY A 448 0.65 -3.81 -12.17
CA GLY A 448 1.09 -2.51 -11.66
C GLY A 448 1.65 -2.57 -10.25
N PRO A 449 2.21 -1.45 -9.77
CA PRO A 449 2.95 -1.41 -8.51
C PRO A 449 2.13 -1.81 -7.27
N ARG A 450 0.80 -1.58 -7.29
CA ARG A 450 -0.08 -1.99 -6.19
C ARG A 450 -0.22 -3.50 -6.13
N ALA A 451 -0.41 -4.16 -7.26
CA ALA A 451 -0.50 -5.61 -7.35
C ALA A 451 0.85 -6.26 -7.00
N ALA A 452 1.95 -5.73 -7.51
CA ALA A 452 3.30 -6.16 -7.17
C ALA A 452 3.56 -6.07 -5.66
N GLY A 453 3.33 -4.91 -5.04
CA GLY A 453 3.51 -4.75 -3.59
C GLY A 453 2.57 -5.63 -2.75
N ALA A 454 1.32 -5.79 -3.14
CA ALA A 454 0.38 -6.65 -2.42
C ALA A 454 0.81 -8.11 -2.47
N ASN A 455 1.20 -8.63 -3.63
CA ASN A 455 1.51 -10.04 -3.84
C ASN A 455 2.97 -10.41 -3.47
N ALA A 456 3.91 -9.48 -3.44
CA ALA A 456 5.25 -9.73 -2.91
C ALA A 456 5.30 -9.67 -1.38
N TYR A 457 4.62 -8.71 -0.74
CA TYR A 457 4.74 -8.40 0.69
C TYR A 457 3.56 -8.91 1.54
N THR A 458 2.38 -8.31 1.33
CA THR A 458 1.30 -8.41 2.31
C THR A 458 0.53 -9.72 2.21
N LYS A 459 0.16 -10.13 1.01
CA LYS A 459 -0.63 -11.35 0.80
C LYS A 459 0.13 -12.61 1.22
N PRO A 460 1.41 -12.81 0.84
CA PRO A 460 2.18 -13.96 1.32
C PRO A 460 2.47 -13.91 2.82
N SER A 461 2.65 -12.75 3.42
CA SER A 461 2.80 -12.65 4.87
C SER A 461 1.56 -13.12 5.62
N LEU A 462 0.34 -12.85 5.10
CA LEU A 462 -0.91 -13.35 5.66
C LEU A 462 -1.13 -14.84 5.37
N MET A 463 -0.62 -15.36 4.27
CA MET A 463 -0.56 -16.80 4.02
C MET A 463 0.24 -17.52 5.12
N LEU A 464 1.40 -16.99 5.48
CA LEU A 464 2.24 -17.55 6.55
C LEU A 464 1.58 -17.43 7.94
N ASP A 465 0.82 -16.35 8.21
CA ASP A 465 0.03 -16.24 9.44
C ASP A 465 -1.06 -17.32 9.49
N GLU A 466 -1.79 -17.56 8.40
CA GLU A 466 -2.79 -18.64 8.33
C GLU A 466 -2.12 -20.02 8.45
N LEU A 467 -0.98 -20.24 7.80
CA LEU A 467 -0.24 -21.51 7.92
C LEU A 467 0.17 -21.78 9.37
N LYS A 468 0.72 -20.76 10.06
CA LYS A 468 1.07 -20.83 11.47
C LYS A 468 -0.17 -21.11 12.34
N PHE A 469 -1.31 -20.51 12.03
CA PHE A 469 -2.57 -20.74 12.74
C PHE A 469 -3.07 -22.19 12.58
N ILE A 470 -2.99 -22.74 11.36
CA ILE A 470 -3.47 -24.11 11.07
C ILE A 470 -2.57 -25.17 11.70
N LEU A 471 -1.25 -25.02 11.58
CA LEU A 471 -0.28 -25.99 12.07
C LEU A 471 -0.01 -25.85 13.58
N GLY A 472 -0.34 -24.69 14.15
CA GLY A 472 0.13 -24.29 15.47
C GLY A 472 1.57 -23.77 15.45
N GLU A 473 1.91 -22.89 16.41
CA GLU A 473 3.21 -22.21 16.45
C GLU A 473 4.39 -23.19 16.56
N GLU A 474 4.25 -24.27 17.31
CA GLU A 474 5.32 -25.25 17.50
C GLU A 474 5.68 -25.96 16.18
N THR A 475 4.69 -26.59 15.51
CA THR A 475 4.91 -27.29 14.25
C THR A 475 5.39 -26.35 13.16
N PHE A 476 4.83 -25.15 13.08
CA PHE A 476 5.27 -24.13 12.14
C PHE A 476 6.75 -23.75 12.36
N THR A 477 7.14 -23.49 13.62
CA THR A 477 8.51 -23.13 13.96
C THR A 477 9.49 -24.26 13.62
N LEU A 478 9.14 -25.51 13.94
CA LEU A 478 9.94 -26.67 13.55
C LEU A 478 10.08 -26.79 12.03
N GLY A 479 9.00 -26.53 11.28
CA GLY A 479 9.04 -26.52 9.81
C GLY A 479 9.98 -25.46 9.26
N MET A 480 9.95 -24.25 9.81
CA MET A 480 10.85 -23.16 9.40
C MET A 480 12.31 -23.46 9.75
N GLN A 481 12.58 -24.03 10.92
CA GLN A 481 13.92 -24.44 11.32
C GLN A 481 14.47 -25.58 10.44
N GLU A 482 13.63 -26.53 10.07
CA GLU A 482 14.01 -27.61 9.15
C GLU A 482 14.25 -27.10 7.74
N TYR A 483 13.42 -26.14 7.26
CA TYR A 483 13.64 -25.46 6.00
C TYR A 483 14.99 -24.74 5.97
N TYR A 484 15.33 -23.98 7.03
CA TYR A 484 16.65 -23.37 7.19
C TYR A 484 17.75 -24.45 7.23
N ARG A 485 17.62 -25.51 8.02
CA ARG A 485 18.64 -26.58 8.16
C ARG A 485 18.98 -27.24 6.83
N ARG A 486 18.00 -27.47 5.97
CA ARG A 486 18.18 -28.12 4.65
C ARG A 486 18.77 -27.19 3.61
N TRP A 487 18.30 -25.96 3.60
CA TRP A 487 18.49 -25.04 2.48
C TRP A 487 19.35 -23.82 2.81
N ASN A 488 19.94 -23.69 4.00
CA ASN A 488 20.82 -22.58 4.29
C ASN A 488 22.04 -22.56 3.34
N LEU A 489 22.38 -21.39 2.85
CA LEU A 489 23.46 -21.12 1.90
C LEU A 489 23.34 -21.90 0.57
N LYS A 490 22.08 -22.12 0.17
CA LYS A 490 21.72 -22.81 -1.08
C LYS A 490 20.59 -22.06 -1.78
N HIS A 491 20.45 -22.33 -3.09
CA HIS A 491 19.29 -21.88 -3.83
C HIS A 491 18.05 -22.64 -3.37
N THR A 492 16.97 -21.91 -3.14
CA THR A 492 15.69 -22.47 -2.73
C THR A 492 14.56 -21.96 -3.64
N ASN A 493 13.38 -22.56 -3.52
CA ASN A 493 12.20 -22.22 -4.31
C ASN A 493 10.93 -22.66 -3.61
N GLU A 494 9.78 -22.32 -4.16
CA GLU A 494 8.45 -22.71 -3.67
C GLU A 494 8.34 -24.20 -3.32
N LYS A 495 8.80 -25.07 -4.25
CA LYS A 495 8.69 -26.51 -4.07
C LYS A 495 9.49 -26.98 -2.84
N ARG A 496 10.70 -26.51 -2.66
CA ARG A 496 11.59 -26.89 -1.53
C ARG A 496 11.00 -26.43 -0.19
N PHE A 497 10.34 -25.28 -0.16
CA PHE A 497 9.65 -24.80 1.01
C PHE A 497 8.41 -25.64 1.32
N THR A 498 7.51 -25.81 0.36
CA THR A 498 6.24 -26.51 0.57
C THR A 498 6.45 -27.97 0.95
N GLU A 499 7.34 -28.70 0.27
CA GLU A 499 7.71 -30.08 0.60
C GLU A 499 8.28 -30.19 2.02
N THR A 500 9.12 -29.24 2.44
CA THR A 500 9.69 -29.26 3.80
C THR A 500 8.61 -29.11 4.86
N ILE A 501 7.67 -28.20 4.65
CA ILE A 501 6.55 -27.96 5.60
C ILE A 501 5.61 -29.19 5.64
N GLU A 502 5.30 -29.78 4.49
CA GLU A 502 4.47 -30.98 4.42
C GLU A 502 5.12 -32.18 5.15
N GLU A 503 6.41 -32.39 4.96
CA GLU A 503 7.15 -33.45 5.65
C GLU A 503 7.16 -33.27 7.16
N VAL A 504 7.42 -32.05 7.66
CA VAL A 504 7.47 -31.76 9.10
C VAL A 504 6.08 -31.84 9.74
N SER A 505 5.06 -31.33 9.06
CA SER A 505 3.68 -31.37 9.56
C SER A 505 3.03 -32.75 9.45
N GLY A 506 3.53 -33.61 8.55
CA GLY A 506 2.90 -34.90 8.22
C GLY A 506 1.58 -34.75 7.46
N GLU A 507 1.23 -33.56 7.00
CA GLU A 507 -0.01 -33.24 6.29
C GLU A 507 0.27 -32.89 4.81
N ASN A 508 -0.58 -33.35 3.90
CA ASN A 508 -0.57 -32.81 2.54
C ASN A 508 -1.26 -31.44 2.54
N LEU A 509 -0.54 -30.38 2.18
CA LEU A 509 -0.96 -28.99 2.21
C LEU A 509 -1.19 -28.38 0.81
N ASP A 510 -1.25 -29.17 -0.27
CA ASP A 510 -1.53 -28.67 -1.63
C ASP A 510 -2.87 -27.87 -1.68
N TRP A 511 -3.89 -28.31 -0.91
CA TRP A 511 -5.15 -27.59 -0.76
C TRP A 511 -5.00 -26.21 -0.15
N PHE A 512 -3.94 -25.96 0.61
CA PHE A 512 -3.62 -24.68 1.22
C PHE A 512 -2.73 -23.83 0.31
N PHE A 513 -1.56 -24.35 -0.12
CA PHE A 513 -0.57 -23.59 -0.87
C PHE A 513 -1.05 -23.22 -2.27
N ARG A 514 -1.64 -24.15 -3.01
CA ARG A 514 -2.04 -23.89 -4.39
C ARG A 514 -3.06 -22.75 -4.54
N PRO A 515 -4.13 -22.65 -3.75
CA PRO A 515 -5.05 -21.51 -3.84
C PRO A 515 -4.44 -20.17 -3.41
N TRP A 516 -3.44 -20.17 -2.55
CA TRP A 516 -2.73 -18.97 -2.16
C TRP A 516 -1.73 -18.52 -3.22
N LEU A 517 -0.90 -19.43 -3.72
CA LEU A 517 0.23 -19.13 -4.57
C LEU A 517 -0.15 -18.96 -6.04
N HIS A 518 -1.08 -19.79 -6.54
CA HIS A 518 -1.38 -19.87 -7.98
C HIS A 518 -2.81 -19.45 -8.36
N ASP A 519 -3.62 -18.96 -7.41
CA ASP A 519 -5.02 -18.63 -7.64
C ASP A 519 -5.41 -17.34 -6.88
N THR A 520 -6.63 -16.86 -7.14
CA THR A 520 -7.23 -15.70 -6.47
C THR A 520 -8.55 -16.06 -5.78
N ARG A 521 -8.71 -17.33 -5.39
CA ARG A 521 -9.91 -17.80 -4.70
C ARG A 521 -10.05 -17.17 -3.33
N LEU A 522 -11.25 -16.67 -3.05
CA LEU A 522 -11.59 -16.06 -1.77
C LEU A 522 -12.08 -17.11 -0.77
N LEU A 523 -11.77 -16.88 0.49
CA LEU A 523 -12.26 -17.65 1.63
C LEU A 523 -13.52 -16.99 2.18
N ASP A 524 -14.59 -17.76 2.36
CA ASP A 524 -15.83 -17.34 2.99
C ASP A 524 -16.58 -18.58 3.46
N TYR A 525 -16.64 -18.78 4.77
CA TYR A 525 -17.40 -19.83 5.43
C TYR A 525 -18.46 -19.22 6.32
N GLY A 526 -19.55 -19.95 6.56
CA GLY A 526 -20.57 -19.51 7.50
C GLY A 526 -21.35 -20.65 8.09
N ILE A 527 -22.06 -20.35 9.16
CA ILE A 527 -23.01 -21.27 9.79
C ILE A 527 -24.40 -20.93 9.25
N LYS A 528 -24.99 -21.86 8.46
CA LYS A 528 -26.31 -21.66 7.88
C LYS A 528 -27.43 -22.01 8.85
N SER A 529 -27.25 -23.09 9.61
CA SER A 529 -28.19 -23.54 10.63
C SER A 529 -27.45 -24.27 11.75
N TRP A 530 -28.09 -24.39 12.89
CA TRP A 530 -27.64 -25.23 13.99
C TRP A 530 -28.77 -25.83 14.78
N GLU A 531 -28.51 -27.04 15.28
CA GLU A 531 -29.43 -27.79 16.15
C GLU A 531 -28.69 -28.16 17.43
N LYS A 532 -29.42 -28.29 18.53
CA LYS A 532 -28.89 -28.68 19.82
C LYS A 532 -29.84 -29.62 20.54
N THR A 533 -29.30 -30.71 21.02
CA THR A 533 -30.06 -31.80 21.68
C THR A 533 -29.43 -32.15 23.01
N GLN A 534 -30.21 -32.11 24.09
CA GLN A 534 -29.71 -32.51 25.40
C GLN A 534 -29.70 -34.02 25.50
N LYS A 535 -28.62 -34.58 26.02
CA LYS A 535 -28.49 -36.00 26.32
C LYS A 535 -28.94 -36.33 27.74
N SER A 536 -29.15 -37.60 27.98
CA SER A 536 -29.55 -38.12 29.30
C SER A 536 -28.50 -37.93 30.40
N ASP A 537 -27.25 -37.78 30.03
CA ASP A 537 -26.11 -37.50 30.94
C ASP A 537 -25.95 -36.01 31.27
N GLY A 538 -26.82 -35.12 30.71
CA GLY A 538 -26.77 -33.69 30.91
C GLY A 538 -25.88 -32.92 29.89
N SER A 539 -25.09 -33.64 29.10
CA SER A 539 -24.33 -33.05 28.01
C SER A 539 -25.22 -32.67 26.82
N TRP A 540 -24.66 -31.94 25.83
CA TRP A 540 -25.41 -31.49 24.66
C TRP A 540 -24.68 -31.86 23.38
N ASP A 541 -25.41 -32.43 22.43
CA ASP A 541 -24.96 -32.56 21.07
C ASP A 541 -25.37 -31.32 20.27
N ILE A 542 -24.39 -30.77 19.52
CA ILE A 542 -24.56 -29.64 18.63
C ILE A 542 -24.32 -30.14 17.21
N THR A 543 -25.25 -29.86 16.30
CA THR A 543 -25.06 -30.09 14.86
C THR A 543 -25.04 -28.73 14.14
N LEU A 544 -23.96 -28.42 13.49
CA LEU A 544 -23.79 -27.19 12.67
C LEU A 544 -23.87 -27.54 11.19
N GLU A 545 -24.66 -26.81 10.43
CA GLU A 545 -24.57 -26.77 8.98
C GLU A 545 -23.53 -25.72 8.59
N ILE A 546 -22.30 -26.16 8.31
CA ILE A 546 -21.20 -25.32 7.87
C ILE A 546 -21.24 -25.23 6.35
N VAL A 547 -21.27 -24.02 5.80
CA VAL A 547 -21.36 -23.77 4.35
C VAL A 547 -20.16 -22.94 3.90
N ARG A 548 -19.54 -23.35 2.79
CA ARG A 548 -18.52 -22.56 2.11
C ARG A 548 -19.16 -21.72 1.02
N TYR A 549 -19.20 -20.41 1.22
CA TYR A 549 -19.66 -19.42 0.24
C TYR A 549 -18.54 -19.03 -0.74
N GLY A 550 -17.30 -19.05 -0.27
CA GLY A 550 -16.10 -18.83 -1.08
C GLY A 550 -15.71 -20.04 -1.92
N LYS A 551 -14.56 -19.93 -2.60
CA LYS A 551 -14.02 -21.01 -3.44
C LYS A 551 -12.76 -21.67 -2.87
N ARG A 552 -12.20 -21.13 -1.77
CA ARG A 552 -11.01 -21.67 -1.10
C ARG A 552 -11.42 -22.60 0.03
N ASP A 553 -10.81 -23.79 0.07
CA ASP A 553 -10.98 -24.75 1.15
C ASP A 553 -10.15 -24.36 2.37
N MET A 554 -10.70 -24.55 3.58
CA MET A 554 -10.00 -24.23 4.83
C MET A 554 -10.64 -24.98 6.01
N PRO A 555 -9.88 -25.62 6.92
CA PRO A 555 -10.42 -26.09 8.18
C PRO A 555 -10.88 -24.92 9.04
N GLN A 556 -11.88 -25.14 9.89
CA GLN A 556 -12.43 -24.09 10.72
C GLN A 556 -12.28 -24.42 12.20
N LEU A 557 -11.75 -23.50 12.98
CA LEU A 557 -11.83 -23.55 14.43
C LEU A 557 -13.22 -23.09 14.86
N ILE A 558 -13.92 -23.93 15.62
CA ILE A 558 -15.25 -23.64 16.15
C ILE A 558 -15.13 -23.36 17.63
N GLU A 559 -15.65 -22.23 18.09
CA GLU A 559 -15.83 -21.94 19.52
C GLU A 559 -17.31 -21.97 19.85
N THR A 560 -17.69 -22.82 20.80
CA THR A 560 -19.02 -22.83 21.39
C THR A 560 -18.97 -22.15 22.74
N THR A 561 -19.68 -21.04 22.89
CA THR A 561 -19.92 -20.42 24.20
C THR A 561 -21.07 -21.12 24.90
N LEU A 562 -20.88 -21.53 26.15
CA LEU A 562 -21.87 -22.18 26.96
C LEU A 562 -22.64 -21.19 27.86
N LYS A 563 -23.79 -21.61 28.40
CA LYS A 563 -24.61 -20.73 29.26
C LYS A 563 -23.94 -20.36 30.58
N ASP A 564 -23.08 -21.25 31.10
CA ASP A 564 -22.27 -20.97 32.29
C ASP A 564 -21.13 -19.95 32.08
N GLY A 565 -20.93 -19.50 30.85
CA GLY A 565 -19.91 -18.56 30.47
C GLY A 565 -18.58 -19.20 30.03
N SER A 566 -18.44 -20.53 30.15
CA SER A 566 -17.26 -21.23 29.60
C SER A 566 -17.36 -21.40 28.08
N SER A 567 -16.26 -21.81 27.45
CA SER A 567 -16.24 -22.10 26.02
C SER A 567 -15.54 -23.43 25.72
N ASN A 568 -15.99 -24.06 24.63
CA ASN A 568 -15.38 -25.25 24.06
C ASN A 568 -14.88 -24.95 22.68
N ARG A 569 -13.65 -25.37 22.35
CA ARG A 569 -13.04 -25.16 21.02
C ARG A 569 -12.75 -26.51 20.37
N ILE A 570 -13.16 -26.65 19.10
CA ILE A 570 -12.96 -27.85 18.29
C ILE A 570 -12.65 -27.49 16.85
N TRP A 571 -11.76 -28.28 16.23
CA TRP A 571 -11.47 -28.13 14.81
C TRP A 571 -12.43 -28.95 13.97
N TRP A 572 -13.08 -28.32 12.98
CA TRP A 572 -13.71 -28.99 11.86
C TRP A 572 -12.68 -29.10 10.72
N LYS A 573 -12.27 -30.34 10.40
CA LYS A 573 -11.24 -30.64 9.39
C LYS A 573 -11.81 -31.24 8.08
N ASN A 574 -13.14 -31.38 7.98
CA ASN A 574 -13.82 -32.01 6.83
C ASN A 574 -14.00 -31.07 5.63
N HIS A 575 -13.07 -30.13 5.43
CA HIS A 575 -13.20 -29.01 4.48
C HIS A 575 -12.95 -29.40 3.02
N LYS A 576 -12.15 -30.43 2.75
CA LYS A 576 -11.67 -30.74 1.39
C LYS A 576 -12.83 -31.09 0.45
N PHE A 577 -12.94 -30.31 -0.65
CA PHE A 577 -13.93 -30.48 -1.72
C PHE A 577 -15.41 -30.41 -1.30
N ARG A 578 -15.74 -29.94 -0.10
CA ARG A 578 -17.11 -29.80 0.38
C ARG A 578 -17.58 -28.35 0.29
N THR A 579 -18.79 -28.15 -0.22
CA THR A 579 -19.47 -26.86 -0.20
C THR A 579 -20.38 -26.69 1.03
N SER A 580 -20.80 -27.80 1.65
CA SER A 580 -21.50 -27.81 2.93
C SER A 580 -21.24 -29.12 3.67
N ASP A 581 -21.31 -29.07 4.98
CA ASP A 581 -21.18 -30.25 5.87
C ASP A 581 -22.04 -30.08 7.12
N MET A 582 -22.62 -31.22 7.58
CA MET A 582 -23.33 -31.31 8.86
C MET A 582 -22.36 -31.85 9.89
N PHE A 583 -21.83 -31.00 10.73
CA PHE A 583 -20.83 -31.36 11.74
C PHE A 583 -21.45 -31.45 13.14
N THR A 584 -21.40 -32.65 13.73
CA THR A 584 -21.92 -32.89 15.07
C THR A 584 -20.79 -33.11 16.08
N TYR A 585 -20.88 -32.45 17.22
CA TYR A 585 -19.96 -32.61 18.35
C TYR A 585 -20.66 -32.38 19.67
N ASN A 586 -20.02 -32.86 20.77
CA ASN A 586 -20.61 -32.82 22.11
C ASN A 586 -19.96 -31.72 22.96
N VAL A 587 -20.76 -31.08 23.84
CA VAL A 587 -20.33 -30.11 24.84
C VAL A 587 -20.90 -30.42 26.20
N PRO A 588 -20.22 -30.06 27.32
CA PRO A 588 -20.59 -30.48 28.65
C PRO A 588 -21.83 -29.79 29.25
N SER A 589 -22.19 -28.60 28.76
CA SER A 589 -23.35 -27.85 29.26
C SER A 589 -24.09 -27.16 28.12
N GLU A 590 -25.24 -26.55 28.43
CA GLU A 590 -26.12 -25.95 27.41
C GLU A 590 -25.41 -24.89 26.54
N PRO A 591 -25.39 -25.10 25.21
CA PRO A 591 -24.75 -24.16 24.29
C PRO A 591 -25.59 -22.88 24.10
N LYS A 592 -24.91 -21.73 24.14
CA LYS A 592 -25.51 -20.42 23.92
C LYS A 592 -25.36 -19.97 22.46
N ASN A 593 -24.18 -20.08 21.89
CA ASN A 593 -23.86 -19.79 20.49
C ASN A 593 -22.60 -20.55 20.05
N ALA A 594 -22.43 -20.68 18.73
CA ALA A 594 -21.21 -21.19 18.12
C ALA A 594 -20.68 -20.14 17.11
N THR A 595 -19.37 -20.12 16.93
CA THR A 595 -18.66 -19.16 16.07
C THR A 595 -17.55 -19.88 15.32
N LEU A 596 -17.45 -19.68 14.01
CA LEU A 596 -16.31 -20.09 13.20
C LEU A 596 -15.20 -19.04 13.31
N ASP A 597 -13.94 -19.49 13.38
CA ASP A 597 -12.75 -18.66 13.51
C ASP A 597 -12.92 -17.52 14.54
N PRO A 598 -13.15 -17.85 15.81
CA PRO A 598 -13.51 -16.88 16.85
C PRO A 598 -12.49 -15.76 17.05
N ASP A 599 -11.23 -16.03 16.72
CA ASP A 599 -10.10 -15.12 16.91
C ASP A 599 -9.78 -14.32 15.64
N ALA A 600 -10.55 -14.48 14.56
CA ALA A 600 -10.40 -13.82 13.27
C ALA A 600 -8.98 -13.98 12.66
N GLN A 601 -8.44 -15.20 12.70
CA GLN A 601 -7.10 -15.51 12.19
C GLN A 601 -7.07 -15.73 10.69
N THR A 602 -8.19 -16.18 10.10
CA THR A 602 -8.26 -16.51 8.67
C THR A 602 -8.58 -15.29 7.80
N MET A 603 -8.37 -15.42 6.50
CA MET A 603 -8.73 -14.39 5.49
C MET A 603 -10.19 -14.53 5.02
N ASP A 604 -11.07 -14.97 5.89
CA ASP A 604 -12.51 -14.96 5.62
C ASP A 604 -12.98 -13.54 5.30
N ILE A 605 -13.67 -13.37 4.17
CA ILE A 605 -14.04 -12.04 3.66
C ILE A 605 -15.31 -11.46 4.29
N ASP A 606 -16.12 -12.30 4.95
CA ASP A 606 -17.38 -11.87 5.57
C ASP A 606 -17.71 -12.61 6.87
N TYR A 607 -17.20 -12.11 7.96
CA TYR A 607 -17.47 -12.71 9.28
C TYR A 607 -18.92 -12.57 9.78
N ARG A 608 -19.80 -11.85 9.07
CA ARG A 608 -21.19 -11.66 9.50
C ARG A 608 -21.99 -12.97 9.47
N ASN A 609 -21.55 -13.96 8.68
CA ASN A 609 -22.15 -15.29 8.54
C ASN A 609 -21.52 -16.38 9.44
N ASN A 610 -20.44 -16.04 10.20
CA ASN A 610 -19.68 -17.00 11.02
C ASN A 610 -20.33 -17.33 12.39
N PHE A 611 -21.53 -16.85 12.68
CA PHE A 611 -22.17 -16.94 14.00
C PHE A 611 -23.53 -17.65 13.93
N THR A 612 -23.85 -18.47 14.92
CA THR A 612 -25.21 -19.06 15.06
C THR A 612 -26.29 -18.04 15.46
N GLY A 613 -25.92 -16.82 15.71
CA GLY A 613 -26.81 -15.72 16.08
C GLY A 613 -26.31 -14.40 15.52
N THR A 614 -26.49 -13.32 16.27
CA THR A 614 -25.97 -12.02 15.86
C THR A 614 -24.53 -11.84 16.30
N MET A 615 -23.70 -11.28 15.41
CA MET A 615 -22.32 -10.89 15.73
C MET A 615 -22.27 -10.03 16.99
N LYS A 616 -21.27 -10.23 17.81
CA LYS A 616 -21.03 -9.44 19.04
C LYS A 616 -21.00 -7.93 18.71
N LYS A 617 -21.54 -7.11 19.62
CA LYS A 617 -21.52 -5.65 19.52
C LYS A 617 -20.64 -5.09 20.62
N GLU A 618 -19.78 -4.16 20.29
CA GLU A 618 -18.93 -3.44 21.25
C GLU A 618 -19.32 -1.97 21.26
N ILE A 619 -19.80 -1.49 22.41
CA ILE A 619 -20.31 -0.12 22.58
C ILE A 619 -19.22 0.75 23.19
N MET A 620 -18.93 1.89 22.58
CA MET A 620 -17.88 2.78 23.04
C MET A 620 -18.15 4.24 22.71
N PHE A 621 -17.58 5.12 23.54
CA PHE A 621 -17.56 6.55 23.28
C PHE A 621 -16.60 6.86 22.11
N TYR A 622 -17.07 7.61 21.10
CA TYR A 622 -16.24 8.05 19.98
C TYR A 622 -15.16 9.02 20.46
N ARG A 623 -13.94 8.81 19.96
CA ARG A 623 -12.79 9.70 20.18
C ARG A 623 -12.17 10.06 18.83
N PRO A 624 -11.90 11.34 18.54
CA PRO A 624 -11.23 11.72 17.30
C PRO A 624 -9.91 10.97 17.10
N GLY A 625 -9.68 10.46 15.89
CA GLY A 625 -8.50 9.67 15.57
C GLY A 625 -8.53 8.19 15.99
N MET A 626 -9.64 7.72 16.56
CA MET A 626 -9.81 6.31 16.92
C MET A 626 -9.77 5.43 15.66
N ARG A 627 -8.95 4.35 15.70
CA ARG A 627 -8.77 3.39 14.60
C ARG A 627 -9.08 1.96 15.04
N TYR A 628 -10.21 1.79 15.71
CA TYR A 628 -10.65 0.49 16.18
C TYR A 628 -11.58 -0.16 15.16
N ASN A 629 -11.14 -1.22 14.52
CA ASN A 629 -11.84 -1.88 13.43
C ASN A 629 -11.68 -3.41 13.51
N PRO A 630 -12.28 -4.07 14.52
CA PRO A 630 -12.20 -5.52 14.70
C PRO A 630 -12.97 -6.25 13.60
N ARG A 631 -12.52 -7.47 13.24
CA ARG A 631 -13.16 -8.29 12.22
C ARG A 631 -14.31 -9.13 12.71
N ASN A 632 -14.37 -9.44 14.00
CA ASN A 632 -15.31 -10.39 14.60
C ASN A 632 -16.43 -9.73 15.45
N ARG A 633 -16.67 -8.42 15.29
CA ARG A 633 -17.73 -7.70 16.00
C ARG A 633 -18.12 -6.40 15.33
N TYR A 634 -19.36 -5.95 15.58
CA TYR A 634 -19.78 -4.59 15.29
C TYR A 634 -19.25 -3.62 16.33
N VAL A 635 -18.86 -2.44 15.89
CA VAL A 635 -18.50 -1.32 16.77
C VAL A 635 -19.65 -0.32 16.79
N VAL A 636 -20.18 -0.05 17.98
CA VAL A 636 -21.22 0.96 18.22
C VAL A 636 -20.57 2.15 18.89
N GLN A 637 -20.36 3.20 18.13
CA GLN A 637 -19.80 4.46 18.64
C GLN A 637 -20.91 5.47 18.91
N TYR A 638 -20.79 6.22 20.00
CA TYR A 638 -21.71 7.30 20.30
C TYR A 638 -20.97 8.53 20.85
N HIS A 639 -21.50 9.71 20.57
CA HIS A 639 -21.02 10.98 21.16
C HIS A 639 -22.10 12.06 21.07
N PRO A 640 -22.05 13.06 21.99
CA PRO A 640 -22.94 14.22 21.90
C PRO A 640 -22.54 15.08 20.69
N ILE A 641 -23.54 15.70 20.08
CA ILE A 641 -23.38 16.68 19.01
C ILE A 641 -24.13 17.95 19.38
N LEU A 642 -23.65 19.08 18.90
CA LEU A 642 -24.29 20.37 19.07
C LEU A 642 -24.23 21.14 17.76
N HIS A 643 -25.38 21.47 17.19
CA HIS A 643 -25.49 22.33 16.02
C HIS A 643 -26.26 23.62 16.39
N TYR A 644 -26.19 24.59 15.51
CA TYR A 644 -27.00 25.79 15.58
C TYR A 644 -27.64 26.03 14.22
N LEU A 645 -28.95 26.24 14.24
CA LEU A 645 -29.72 26.63 13.06
C LEU A 645 -30.68 27.76 13.50
N ASP A 646 -30.84 28.79 12.71
CA ASP A 646 -31.62 29.98 13.09
C ASP A 646 -33.06 29.71 13.51
N LYS A 647 -33.76 28.85 12.78
CA LYS A 647 -35.14 28.50 13.06
C LYS A 647 -35.28 27.71 14.35
N ASP A 648 -34.38 26.74 14.57
CA ASP A 648 -34.48 25.79 15.68
C ASP A 648 -33.64 26.21 16.89
N GLY A 649 -32.73 27.18 16.72
CA GLY A 649 -31.74 27.60 17.70
C GLY A 649 -30.66 26.57 17.89
N TYR A 650 -30.17 26.40 19.12
CA TYR A 650 -29.24 25.31 19.43
C TYR A 650 -29.95 23.96 19.32
N LEU A 651 -29.23 23.00 18.78
CA LEU A 651 -29.68 21.63 18.55
C LEU A 651 -28.73 20.66 19.29
N PRO A 652 -28.87 20.53 20.62
CA PRO A 652 -28.19 19.45 21.32
C PRO A 652 -28.75 18.10 20.86
N GLY A 653 -27.87 17.14 20.75
CA GLY A 653 -28.25 15.81 20.29
C GLY A 653 -27.18 14.75 20.52
N PHE A 654 -27.42 13.56 19.95
CA PHE A 654 -26.51 12.44 19.98
C PHE A 654 -26.36 11.87 18.59
N ARG A 655 -25.11 11.57 18.23
CA ARG A 655 -24.76 10.74 17.08
C ARG A 655 -24.42 9.34 17.54
N THR A 656 -25.00 8.36 16.88
CA THR A 656 -24.65 6.94 17.05
C THR A 656 -24.24 6.36 15.71
N LYS A 657 -23.08 5.70 15.65
CA LYS A 657 -22.61 4.99 14.47
C LYS A 657 -22.41 3.53 14.80
N ILE A 658 -23.10 2.65 14.09
CA ILE A 658 -22.89 1.19 14.11
C ILE A 658 -22.09 0.85 12.86
N SER A 659 -20.94 0.22 13.00
CA SER A 659 -20.09 -0.10 11.85
C SER A 659 -19.47 -1.48 11.95
N TYR A 660 -19.31 -2.10 10.80
CA TYR A 660 -18.51 -3.30 10.59
C TYR A 660 -17.48 -3.00 9.49
N SER A 661 -16.30 -2.57 9.93
CA SER A 661 -15.24 -2.12 9.03
C SER A 661 -15.72 -1.05 8.02
N THR A 662 -15.26 -1.19 6.78
CA THR A 662 -15.71 -0.42 5.61
C THR A 662 -16.88 -1.10 4.89
N LEU A 663 -17.31 -2.27 5.35
CA LEU A 663 -18.33 -3.07 4.67
C LEU A 663 -19.75 -2.62 4.97
N GLU A 664 -19.99 -2.14 6.18
CA GLU A 664 -21.31 -1.72 6.59
C GLU A 664 -21.25 -0.67 7.69
N TYR A 665 -22.03 0.39 7.55
CA TYR A 665 -22.31 1.29 8.66
C TYR A 665 -23.72 1.84 8.60
N VAL A 666 -24.23 2.20 9.77
CA VAL A 666 -25.43 3.01 9.97
C VAL A 666 -25.07 4.11 10.94
N GLU A 667 -25.28 5.36 10.55
CA GLU A 667 -25.08 6.53 11.39
C GLU A 667 -26.42 7.22 11.60
N ALA A 668 -26.77 7.52 12.84
CA ALA A 668 -28.01 8.17 13.22
C ALA A 668 -27.72 9.39 14.09
N ASP A 669 -28.24 10.54 13.68
CA ASP A 669 -28.30 11.78 14.46
C ASP A 669 -29.67 11.99 14.99
N LEU A 670 -29.80 12.30 16.30
CA LEU A 670 -31.03 12.70 16.97
C LEU A 670 -30.77 13.99 17.68
N ASN A 671 -31.52 15.04 17.32
CA ASN A 671 -31.40 16.40 17.87
C ASN A 671 -32.73 16.94 18.31
N ILE A 672 -32.72 17.92 19.20
CA ILE A 672 -33.90 18.70 19.58
C ILE A 672 -33.61 20.17 19.34
N GLY A 673 -34.46 20.84 18.55
CA GLY A 673 -34.42 22.29 18.38
C GLY A 673 -34.87 23.01 19.65
N LEU A 674 -34.00 23.78 20.31
CA LEU A 674 -34.38 24.43 21.58
C LEU A 674 -35.42 25.52 21.42
N LYS A 675 -35.49 26.21 20.27
CA LYS A 675 -36.54 27.20 19.97
C LYS A 675 -37.87 26.54 19.60
N THR A 676 -37.86 25.60 18.70
CA THR A 676 -39.05 24.96 18.12
C THR A 676 -39.59 23.82 18.96
N LYS A 677 -38.78 23.26 19.88
CA LYS A 677 -39.10 22.07 20.68
C LYS A 677 -39.40 20.83 19.81
N LYS A 678 -38.99 20.84 18.55
CA LYS A 678 -39.20 19.72 17.61
C LYS A 678 -37.99 18.80 17.54
N PRO A 679 -38.20 17.47 17.44
CA PRO A 679 -37.13 16.54 17.13
C PRO A 679 -36.71 16.68 15.65
N LEU A 680 -35.42 16.58 15.41
CA LEU A 680 -34.81 16.49 14.08
C LEU A 680 -33.94 15.26 14.06
N TYR A 681 -34.02 14.46 12.98
CA TYR A 681 -33.23 13.28 12.88
C TYR A 681 -32.73 13.04 11.46
N SER A 682 -31.58 12.35 11.35
CA SER A 682 -31.09 11.80 10.10
C SER A 682 -30.48 10.42 10.35
N ILE A 683 -30.70 9.48 9.43
CA ILE A 683 -30.14 8.13 9.43
C ILE A 683 -29.53 7.92 8.07
N TRP A 684 -28.26 7.54 8.06
CA TRP A 684 -27.49 7.22 6.88
C TRP A 684 -26.92 5.83 7.01
N GLY A 685 -26.95 5.06 5.94
CA GLY A 685 -26.38 3.73 5.91
C GLY A 685 -25.69 3.42 4.61
N GLU A 686 -24.67 2.61 4.72
CA GLU A 686 -23.94 2.02 3.59
C GLU A 686 -23.71 0.54 3.88
N ARG A 687 -23.92 -0.28 2.86
CA ARG A 687 -23.59 -1.70 2.90
C ARG A 687 -22.96 -2.13 1.58
N ARG A 688 -21.79 -2.74 1.68
CA ARG A 688 -21.05 -3.29 0.53
C ARG A 688 -21.17 -4.81 0.49
N ARG A 689 -21.01 -5.39 -0.70
CA ARG A 689 -21.00 -6.84 -0.95
C ARG A 689 -22.28 -7.54 -0.49
N SER A 690 -23.44 -6.92 -0.70
CA SER A 690 -24.70 -7.47 -0.24
C SER A 690 -25.35 -8.45 -1.19
N PHE A 691 -25.13 -8.28 -2.49
CA PHE A 691 -25.73 -9.07 -3.55
C PHE A 691 -24.69 -9.35 -4.63
N LYS A 692 -24.89 -10.44 -5.38
CA LYS A 692 -23.96 -10.86 -6.44
C LYS A 692 -23.68 -9.78 -7.49
N ASP A 693 -24.68 -8.97 -7.81
CA ASP A 693 -24.62 -7.99 -8.91
C ASP A 693 -24.64 -6.53 -8.43
N ILE A 694 -24.68 -6.29 -7.11
CA ILE A 694 -24.69 -4.95 -6.52
C ILE A 694 -23.53 -4.87 -5.52
N ASP A 695 -22.58 -3.99 -5.80
CA ASP A 695 -21.38 -3.86 -5.00
C ASP A 695 -21.60 -3.01 -3.76
N GLN A 696 -22.52 -2.01 -3.85
CA GLN A 696 -22.80 -1.12 -2.72
C GLN A 696 -24.25 -0.62 -2.72
N ILE A 697 -24.82 -0.55 -1.53
CA ILE A 697 -26.13 0.06 -1.27
C ILE A 697 -25.92 1.20 -0.29
N ASN A 698 -26.36 2.40 -0.65
CA ASN A 698 -26.47 3.55 0.24
C ASN A 698 -27.93 3.86 0.47
N TYR A 699 -28.31 4.20 1.71
CA TYR A 699 -29.67 4.59 2.02
C TYR A 699 -29.69 5.71 3.08
N TYR A 700 -30.75 6.49 3.08
CA TYR A 700 -30.94 7.53 4.05
C TYR A 700 -32.40 7.79 4.35
N ILE A 701 -32.68 8.29 5.56
CA ILE A 701 -33.97 8.80 6.00
C ILE A 701 -33.68 10.03 6.86
N PHE A 702 -34.42 11.11 6.66
CA PHE A 702 -34.27 12.29 7.48
C PHE A 702 -35.60 13.08 7.69
N ASP A 703 -35.65 13.82 8.76
CA ASP A 703 -36.64 14.89 9.00
C ASP A 703 -35.90 16.09 9.58
N LEU A 704 -35.63 17.05 8.71
CA LEU A 704 -34.78 18.19 9.02
C LEU A 704 -35.48 19.50 8.60
N GLN A 705 -35.90 20.32 9.59
CA GLN A 705 -36.41 21.67 9.36
C GLN A 705 -37.58 21.76 8.35
N GLY A 706 -38.56 20.86 8.46
CA GLY A 706 -39.73 20.89 7.58
C GLY A 706 -39.52 20.20 6.21
N VAL A 707 -38.38 19.61 5.99
CA VAL A 707 -38.11 18.74 4.87
C VAL A 707 -37.90 17.31 5.38
N ARG A 708 -38.73 16.41 4.92
CA ARG A 708 -38.64 14.97 5.20
C ARG A 708 -38.27 14.23 3.93
N GLY A 709 -37.40 13.24 4.04
CA GLY A 709 -37.05 12.45 2.87
C GLY A 709 -36.47 11.09 3.20
N SER A 710 -36.52 10.25 2.19
CA SER A 710 -35.82 8.96 2.17
C SER A 710 -35.27 8.67 0.77
N GLY A 711 -34.23 7.88 0.72
CA GLY A 711 -33.66 7.49 -0.58
C GLY A 711 -32.72 6.30 -0.47
N MET A 712 -32.47 5.71 -1.62
CA MET A 712 -31.58 4.57 -1.80
C MET A 712 -30.77 4.76 -3.08
N LYS A 713 -29.51 4.33 -3.03
CA LYS A 713 -28.60 4.28 -4.18
C LYS A 713 -27.99 2.89 -4.28
N LEU A 714 -28.10 2.28 -5.44
CA LEU A 714 -27.47 1.01 -5.80
C LEU A 714 -26.29 1.29 -6.72
N ILE A 715 -25.14 0.73 -6.42
CA ILE A 715 -23.90 0.96 -7.18
C ILE A 715 -23.36 -0.36 -7.68
N LYS A 716 -23.06 -0.40 -8.98
CA LYS A 716 -22.33 -1.47 -9.65
C LYS A 716 -21.00 -0.95 -10.15
N GLU A 717 -19.90 -1.49 -9.65
CA GLU A 717 -18.56 -1.25 -10.17
C GLU A 717 -18.31 -2.15 -11.38
N ILE A 718 -17.96 -1.56 -12.53
CA ILE A 718 -17.76 -2.26 -13.81
C ILE A 718 -16.28 -2.55 -14.03
N ASP A 719 -15.44 -1.52 -13.99
CA ASP A 719 -13.99 -1.63 -14.16
C ASP A 719 -13.29 -1.15 -12.91
N GLN A 720 -12.92 -2.11 -12.07
CA GLN A 720 -12.10 -1.88 -10.88
C GLN A 720 -10.61 -1.85 -11.22
N ASN A 721 -10.23 -2.28 -12.43
CA ASN A 721 -8.88 -2.11 -12.93
C ASN A 721 -8.66 -0.63 -13.28
N TYR A 722 -7.48 -0.14 -12.95
CA TYR A 722 -7.04 1.23 -13.25
C TYR A 722 -6.72 1.41 -14.74
N SER A 723 -7.50 0.80 -15.64
CA SER A 723 -7.40 1.14 -17.04
C SER A 723 -7.65 2.65 -17.20
N ILE A 724 -6.80 3.31 -17.94
CA ILE A 724 -6.82 4.77 -18.10
C ILE A 724 -8.13 5.21 -18.76
N ASN A 725 -8.80 4.31 -19.50
CA ASN A 725 -10.03 4.58 -20.24
C ASN A 725 -11.08 3.49 -20.00
N GLY A 726 -12.34 3.86 -20.06
CA GLY A 726 -13.46 2.95 -20.01
C GLY A 726 -14.58 3.32 -19.04
N LEU A 727 -15.62 2.51 -19.05
CA LEU A 727 -16.75 2.60 -18.12
C LEU A 727 -16.30 2.14 -16.73
N LYS A 728 -16.55 2.94 -15.71
CA LYS A 728 -16.11 2.69 -14.34
C LYS A 728 -17.20 2.13 -13.47
N ARG A 729 -18.34 2.80 -13.41
CA ARG A 729 -19.46 2.36 -12.58
C ARG A 729 -20.79 2.88 -13.08
N ILE A 730 -21.87 2.22 -12.64
CA ILE A 730 -23.25 2.63 -12.83
C ILE A 730 -23.92 2.74 -11.48
N GLU A 731 -24.64 3.83 -11.26
CA GLU A 731 -25.43 4.09 -10.06
C GLU A 731 -26.91 4.22 -10.42
N PHE A 732 -27.76 3.55 -9.66
CA PHE A 732 -29.20 3.75 -9.68
C PHE A 732 -29.62 4.41 -8.38
N SER A 733 -30.34 5.54 -8.46
CA SER A 733 -30.83 6.25 -7.29
C SER A 733 -32.35 6.39 -7.36
N TYR A 734 -32.97 6.26 -6.21
CA TYR A 734 -34.38 6.58 -5.96
C TYR A 734 -34.48 7.41 -4.71
N TYR A 735 -35.24 8.47 -4.74
CA TYR A 735 -35.58 9.22 -3.54
C TYR A 735 -37.00 9.79 -3.58
N GLU A 736 -37.54 9.96 -2.37
CA GLU A 736 -38.81 10.58 -2.09
C GLU A 736 -38.60 11.67 -1.04
N ASN A 737 -38.97 12.89 -1.35
CA ASN A 737 -38.81 14.03 -0.46
C ASN A 737 -40.13 14.81 -0.36
N GLN A 738 -40.47 15.26 0.84
CA GLN A 738 -41.64 16.09 1.11
C GLN A 738 -41.19 17.38 1.79
N VAL A 739 -41.57 18.52 1.20
CA VAL A 739 -41.33 19.85 1.74
C VAL A 739 -42.64 20.37 2.34
N LYS A 740 -42.63 20.68 3.66
CA LYS A 740 -43.78 21.19 4.41
C LYS A 740 -43.55 22.60 4.97
N ASP A 741 -42.39 23.18 4.75
CA ASP A 741 -41.98 24.46 5.34
C ASP A 741 -41.98 25.56 4.30
N THR A 742 -43.05 26.35 4.30
CA THR A 742 -43.22 27.51 3.44
C THR A 742 -42.37 28.71 3.80
N SER A 743 -41.69 28.71 4.95
CA SER A 743 -40.84 29.83 5.36
C SER A 743 -39.60 30.03 4.47
N ARG A 744 -39.35 29.11 3.54
CA ARG A 744 -38.17 29.08 2.62
C ARG A 744 -38.57 29.00 1.15
N THR A 745 -39.59 29.73 0.79
CA THR A 745 -40.15 29.79 -0.58
C THR A 745 -39.14 30.20 -1.67
N HIS A 746 -38.01 30.76 -1.28
CA HIS A 746 -36.91 31.11 -2.18
C HIS A 746 -35.98 29.91 -2.53
N LEU A 747 -36.02 28.80 -1.77
CA LEU A 747 -35.22 27.58 -1.99
C LEU A 747 -36.06 26.36 -2.37
N PHE A 748 -37.33 26.34 -1.88
CA PHE A 748 -38.19 25.17 -1.99
C PHE A 748 -39.62 25.55 -2.35
N ASP A 749 -40.18 24.85 -3.29
CA ASP A 749 -41.61 24.75 -3.47
C ASP A 749 -42.17 23.68 -2.52
N GLU A 750 -43.34 23.96 -1.87
CA GLU A 750 -44.02 23.01 -1.00
C GLU A 750 -44.63 21.88 -1.82
N GLY A 751 -44.46 20.63 -1.36
CA GLY A 751 -45.02 19.45 -2.01
C GLY A 751 -44.17 18.20 -1.86
N GLU A 752 -44.59 17.16 -2.55
CA GLU A 752 -43.96 15.87 -2.57
C GLU A 752 -43.32 15.59 -3.95
N ILE A 753 -42.10 15.07 -3.94
CA ILE A 753 -41.39 14.72 -5.16
C ILE A 753 -40.74 13.34 -5.04
N ILE A 754 -40.91 12.55 -6.11
CA ILE A 754 -40.28 11.25 -6.25
C ILE A 754 -39.40 11.30 -7.51
N VAL A 755 -38.14 10.96 -7.36
CA VAL A 755 -37.17 10.97 -8.47
C VAL A 755 -36.41 9.63 -8.54
N SER A 756 -36.32 9.09 -9.76
CA SER A 756 -35.41 8.02 -10.09
C SER A 756 -34.33 8.53 -11.00
N SER A 757 -33.08 8.08 -10.82
CA SER A 757 -32.01 8.45 -11.73
C SER A 757 -31.00 7.32 -11.94
N THR A 758 -30.35 7.38 -13.12
CA THR A 758 -29.21 6.52 -13.48
C THR A 758 -28.01 7.39 -13.76
N THR A 759 -26.88 7.12 -13.10
CA THR A 759 -25.61 7.82 -13.33
C THR A 759 -24.58 6.85 -13.89
N ILE A 760 -23.94 7.23 -14.98
CA ILE A 760 -22.88 6.48 -15.64
C ILE A 760 -21.58 7.25 -15.47
N HIS A 761 -20.56 6.61 -14.90
CA HIS A 761 -19.22 7.16 -14.75
C HIS A 761 -18.24 6.49 -15.68
N SER A 762 -17.47 7.28 -16.42
CA SER A 762 -16.42 6.78 -17.32
C SER A 762 -15.20 7.70 -17.29
N VAL A 763 -14.06 7.16 -17.72
CA VAL A 763 -12.81 7.92 -17.88
C VAL A 763 -12.32 7.75 -19.31
N PHE A 764 -11.99 8.85 -20.01
CA PHE A 764 -11.33 8.84 -21.30
C PHE A 764 -10.23 9.89 -21.32
N ALA A 765 -9.02 9.52 -21.72
CA ALA A 765 -7.86 10.41 -21.81
C ALA A 765 -7.63 11.24 -20.53
N LYS A 766 -7.82 10.65 -19.35
CA LYS A 766 -7.77 11.29 -18.02
C LYS A 766 -8.93 12.25 -17.70
N ILE A 767 -9.92 12.38 -18.58
CA ILE A 767 -11.13 13.15 -18.32
C ILE A 767 -12.15 12.22 -17.66
N ASN A 768 -12.59 12.62 -16.47
CA ASN A 768 -13.70 11.95 -15.79
C ASN A 768 -15.01 12.47 -16.38
N ASN A 769 -15.84 11.57 -16.86
CA ASN A 769 -17.14 11.88 -17.43
C ASN A 769 -18.22 11.25 -16.58
N GLN A 770 -19.26 12.03 -16.28
CA GLN A 770 -20.44 11.58 -15.57
C GLN A 770 -21.68 11.98 -16.36
N ILE A 771 -22.55 11.02 -16.64
CA ILE A 771 -23.83 11.26 -17.32
C ILE A 771 -24.92 10.79 -16.37
N ASN A 772 -25.81 11.68 -15.98
CA ASN A 772 -26.98 11.40 -15.13
C ASN A 772 -28.27 11.60 -15.95
N PHE A 773 -29.14 10.61 -15.89
CA PHE A 773 -30.51 10.67 -16.40
C PHE A 773 -31.47 10.56 -15.22
N GLY A 774 -32.25 11.58 -14.96
CA GLY A 774 -33.24 11.62 -13.89
C GLY A 774 -34.68 11.80 -14.46
N PHE A 775 -35.65 11.20 -13.79
CA PHE A 775 -37.05 11.35 -14.12
C PHE A 775 -37.95 11.12 -12.90
N THR A 776 -39.14 11.64 -12.96
CA THR A 776 -40.19 11.39 -11.98
C THR A 776 -41.06 10.20 -12.41
N PRO A 777 -40.96 9.01 -11.74
CA PRO A 777 -41.52 7.77 -12.26
C PRO A 777 -43.02 7.59 -12.07
N PHE A 778 -43.65 8.33 -11.14
CA PHE A 778 -45.02 8.07 -10.72
C PHE A 778 -45.91 9.35 -10.65
N LYS A 779 -47.21 9.17 -10.85
CA LYS A 779 -48.22 10.23 -10.72
C LYS A 779 -48.43 10.75 -9.30
N SER A 780 -47.79 10.17 -8.27
CA SER A 780 -47.94 10.59 -6.87
C SER A 780 -47.04 11.75 -6.48
N SER A 781 -46.19 12.26 -7.34
CA SER A 781 -45.44 13.48 -7.09
C SER A 781 -46.20 14.69 -7.65
N ASP A 782 -46.11 15.85 -6.94
CA ASP A 782 -46.77 17.08 -7.35
C ASP A 782 -46.21 17.65 -8.66
N TRP A 783 -45.01 17.19 -9.04
CA TRP A 783 -44.29 17.58 -10.27
C TRP A 783 -43.88 16.40 -11.13
N SER A 784 -43.74 16.64 -12.42
CA SER A 784 -43.26 15.63 -13.37
C SER A 784 -42.27 16.23 -14.33
N PHE A 785 -41.05 15.71 -14.36
CA PHE A 785 -39.98 16.17 -15.25
C PHE A 785 -39.02 15.04 -15.65
N ASN A 786 -38.23 15.31 -16.69
CA ASN A 786 -37.07 14.54 -17.08
C ASN A 786 -35.83 15.43 -17.03
N ARG A 787 -34.68 14.88 -16.67
CA ARG A 787 -33.41 15.60 -16.53
C ARG A 787 -32.26 14.83 -17.16
N ILE A 788 -31.40 15.54 -17.86
CA ILE A 788 -30.07 15.06 -18.23
C ILE A 788 -29.00 16.00 -17.66
N THR A 789 -27.93 15.41 -17.10
CA THR A 789 -26.78 16.17 -16.65
C THR A 789 -25.50 15.47 -17.14
N ILE A 790 -24.61 16.21 -17.78
CA ILE A 790 -23.31 15.72 -18.24
C ILE A 790 -22.25 16.57 -17.55
N THR A 791 -21.35 15.95 -16.81
CA THR A 791 -20.23 16.63 -16.16
C THR A 791 -18.93 16.00 -16.63
N ASN A 792 -17.99 16.86 -17.04
CA ASN A 792 -16.63 16.48 -17.41
C ASN A 792 -15.65 17.18 -16.50
N SER A 793 -14.62 16.50 -16.03
CA SER A 793 -13.60 17.11 -15.19
C SER A 793 -12.24 16.45 -15.37
N PHE A 794 -11.17 17.24 -15.25
CA PHE A 794 -9.81 16.72 -15.13
C PHE A 794 -8.94 17.61 -14.25
N GLU A 795 -7.90 17.02 -13.67
CA GLU A 795 -6.82 17.71 -12.98
C GLU A 795 -5.49 17.22 -13.55
N GLN A 796 -4.61 18.14 -13.90
CA GLN A 796 -3.25 17.81 -14.33
C GLN A 796 -2.25 18.69 -13.58
N LYS A 797 -1.19 18.04 -13.06
CA LYS A 797 -0.10 18.72 -12.36
C LYS A 797 1.24 18.45 -13.05
N LEU A 798 2.00 19.50 -13.29
CA LEU A 798 3.33 19.50 -13.91
C LEU A 798 4.31 20.24 -12.98
N GLY A 799 5.03 19.48 -12.15
CA GLY A 799 5.92 20.06 -11.13
C GLY A 799 5.16 20.84 -10.06
N LEU A 800 5.45 22.12 -9.93
CA LEU A 800 4.75 23.03 -9.01
C LEU A 800 3.42 23.57 -9.59
N PHE A 801 3.27 23.57 -10.92
CA PHE A 801 2.10 24.09 -11.60
C PHE A 801 1.05 23.01 -11.82
N GLY A 802 -0.23 23.39 -11.85
CA GLY A 802 -1.30 22.51 -12.22
C GLY A 802 -2.50 23.25 -12.77
N THR A 803 -3.40 22.50 -13.40
CA THR A 803 -4.67 23.02 -13.93
C THR A 803 -5.80 22.09 -13.51
N ARG A 804 -6.99 22.68 -13.24
CA ARG A 804 -8.25 21.98 -13.07
C ARG A 804 -9.25 22.53 -14.05
N PHE A 805 -10.02 21.63 -14.60
CA PHE A 805 -11.11 21.96 -15.50
C PHE A 805 -12.36 21.19 -15.08
N ARG A 806 -13.50 21.87 -15.08
CA ARG A 806 -14.80 21.26 -14.93
C ARG A 806 -15.76 21.89 -15.93
N GLN A 807 -16.60 21.08 -16.52
CA GLN A 807 -17.68 21.48 -17.42
C GLN A 807 -18.95 20.75 -17.00
N ILE A 808 -20.05 21.45 -17.01
CA ILE A 808 -21.39 20.86 -16.84
C ILE A 808 -22.29 21.32 -17.99
N TYR A 809 -23.06 20.38 -18.47
CA TYR A 809 -24.26 20.64 -19.27
C TYR A 809 -25.44 19.99 -18.58
N GLY A 810 -26.51 20.74 -18.34
CA GLY A 810 -27.74 20.26 -17.74
C GLY A 810 -28.98 20.81 -18.40
N GLN A 811 -29.98 19.93 -18.54
CA GLN A 811 -31.27 20.29 -19.09
C GLN A 811 -32.38 19.55 -18.33
N ILE A 812 -33.42 20.26 -17.94
CA ILE A 812 -34.64 19.72 -17.35
C ILE A 812 -35.81 20.03 -18.27
N TRP A 813 -36.65 19.05 -18.48
CA TRP A 813 -37.91 19.21 -19.24
C TRP A 813 -39.07 18.91 -18.32
N SER A 814 -39.90 19.89 -18.07
CA SER A 814 -41.17 19.67 -17.37
C SER A 814 -42.17 18.94 -18.28
N ASN A 815 -42.79 17.90 -17.70
CA ASN A 815 -43.89 17.19 -18.36
C ASN A 815 -45.26 17.65 -17.87
N GLN A 816 -45.32 18.20 -16.63
CA GLN A 816 -46.54 18.66 -15.98
C GLN A 816 -46.15 19.56 -14.81
N ASN A 817 -46.69 20.77 -14.75
CA ASN A 817 -46.33 21.87 -13.84
C ASN A 817 -44.87 22.33 -14.03
N ASP A 818 -44.53 23.47 -13.45
CA ASP A 818 -43.15 23.96 -13.43
C ASP A 818 -42.24 23.00 -12.61
N VAL A 819 -40.96 22.93 -13.00
CA VAL A 819 -39.97 22.19 -12.20
C VAL A 819 -39.82 22.87 -10.83
N PRO A 820 -39.91 22.14 -9.69
CA PRO A 820 -39.79 22.74 -8.39
C PRO A 820 -38.40 23.31 -8.16
N LEU A 821 -38.29 24.41 -7.41
CA LEU A 821 -37.06 25.15 -7.17
C LEU A 821 -35.90 24.24 -6.69
N GLN A 822 -36.17 23.32 -5.80
CA GLN A 822 -35.20 22.42 -5.21
C GLN A 822 -34.60 21.37 -6.19
N GLU A 823 -35.21 21.17 -7.34
CA GLU A 823 -34.74 20.24 -8.36
C GLU A 823 -34.06 20.93 -9.55
N ARG A 824 -34.02 22.25 -9.58
CA ARG A 824 -33.33 23.04 -10.59
C ARG A 824 -31.84 23.07 -10.34
N TYR A 825 -31.08 23.38 -11.38
CA TYR A 825 -29.62 23.54 -11.23
C TYR A 825 -29.29 24.81 -10.45
N ASN A 826 -28.44 24.69 -9.47
CA ASN A 826 -27.96 25.81 -8.66
C ASN A 826 -26.86 26.60 -9.35
N VAL A 827 -26.94 27.93 -9.29
CA VAL A 827 -25.96 28.79 -9.93
C VAL A 827 -24.63 28.76 -9.18
N GLU A 828 -24.65 28.85 -7.86
CA GLU A 828 -23.43 28.93 -7.06
C GLU A 828 -22.72 27.60 -6.82
N GLY A 829 -23.42 26.48 -6.83
CA GLY A 829 -22.82 25.18 -6.56
C GLY A 829 -23.81 24.13 -6.10
N ALA A 830 -23.91 23.89 -4.83
CA ALA A 830 -24.67 22.81 -4.17
C ALA A 830 -25.93 22.32 -4.92
N GLY A 831 -25.95 21.07 -5.34
CA GLY A 831 -27.08 20.48 -6.07
C GLY A 831 -28.28 20.16 -5.17
N SER A 832 -29.39 19.71 -5.77
CA SER A 832 -30.66 19.39 -5.08
C SER A 832 -30.48 18.42 -3.91
N GLY A 833 -29.70 17.36 -4.09
CA GLY A 833 -29.40 16.39 -3.05
C GLY A 833 -28.71 17.01 -1.81
N ASP A 834 -27.84 17.99 -2.02
CA ASP A 834 -27.16 18.72 -0.94
C ASP A 834 -28.15 19.61 -0.21
N LEU A 835 -29.01 20.31 -0.90
CA LEU A 835 -30.04 21.16 -0.31
C LEU A 835 -31.03 20.39 0.57
N TYR A 836 -31.39 19.16 0.18
CA TYR A 836 -32.30 18.33 0.99
C TYR A 836 -31.58 17.80 2.25
N THR A 837 -30.38 17.35 2.13
CA THR A 837 -29.72 16.57 3.18
C THR A 837 -28.84 17.39 4.10
N LYS A 838 -28.35 18.54 3.66
CA LYS A 838 -27.47 19.44 4.43
C LYS A 838 -28.24 20.69 4.87
N SER A 839 -28.95 20.58 6.02
CA SER A 839 -29.80 21.64 6.57
C SER A 839 -29.07 22.97 6.75
N TYR A 840 -27.78 22.98 7.02
CA TYR A 840 -26.98 24.20 7.18
C TYR A 840 -26.84 25.00 5.86
N LEU A 841 -26.97 24.40 4.69
CA LEU A 841 -26.99 25.13 3.40
C LEU A 841 -28.28 25.93 3.23
N ARG A 842 -29.36 25.56 3.95
CA ARG A 842 -30.66 26.20 3.88
C ARG A 842 -30.79 27.36 4.86
N ASP A 843 -29.85 27.50 5.79
CA ASP A 843 -29.92 28.49 6.85
C ASP A 843 -29.19 29.78 6.49
N LYS A 844 -29.93 30.87 6.29
CA LYS A 844 -29.41 32.17 5.83
C LYS A 844 -28.58 32.92 6.88
N THR A 845 -28.81 32.65 8.14
CA THR A 845 -28.21 33.39 9.25
C THR A 845 -27.22 32.50 10.05
N SER A 846 -27.10 31.24 9.69
CA SER A 846 -26.11 30.34 10.30
C SER A 846 -24.66 30.71 9.94
N PHE A 847 -23.73 30.18 10.69
CA PHE A 847 -22.31 30.26 10.40
C PHE A 847 -21.97 29.88 8.94
N TYR A 848 -22.77 29.00 8.33
CA TYR A 848 -22.58 28.52 6.96
C TYR A 848 -23.33 29.35 5.90
N GLY A 849 -24.38 30.05 6.24
CA GLY A 849 -25.26 30.74 5.29
C GLY A 849 -25.13 32.28 5.25
N ASN A 850 -24.49 32.89 6.23
CA ASN A 850 -24.27 34.30 6.28
C ASN A 850 -22.84 34.74 6.10
N GLN A 851 -22.63 35.97 5.68
CA GLN A 851 -21.35 36.64 5.73
C GLN A 851 -20.86 36.71 7.18
N ASN A 852 -20.00 35.82 7.58
CA ASN A 852 -19.30 35.88 8.84
C ASN A 852 -17.88 36.38 8.60
N PHE A 853 -17.02 36.38 9.61
CA PHE A 853 -15.63 36.82 9.53
C PHE A 853 -14.81 36.09 8.43
N PHE A 854 -15.18 34.86 8.07
CA PHE A 854 -14.49 34.05 7.06
C PHE A 854 -15.17 34.06 5.67
N GLY A 855 -16.32 34.73 5.51
CA GLY A 855 -17.11 34.72 4.28
C GLY A 855 -18.20 33.63 4.27
N GLN A 856 -18.71 33.33 3.08
CA GLN A 856 -19.78 32.36 2.87
C GLN A 856 -19.23 30.94 2.62
N TYR A 857 -19.88 29.94 3.23
CA TYR A 857 -19.56 28.55 2.93
C TYR A 857 -20.01 28.16 1.52
N HIS A 858 -19.12 27.62 0.73
CA HIS A 858 -19.35 27.20 -0.64
C HIS A 858 -19.19 25.68 -0.78
N LEU A 859 -20.17 25.03 -1.38
CA LEU A 859 -20.15 23.65 -1.75
C LEU A 859 -20.08 23.53 -3.29
N PRO A 860 -18.96 23.07 -3.88
CA PRO A 860 -18.88 22.90 -5.32
C PRO A 860 -19.95 21.95 -5.85
N GLY A 861 -20.54 22.28 -7.00
CA GLY A 861 -21.58 21.48 -7.62
C GLY A 861 -22.15 22.23 -8.82
N ASP A 862 -23.27 21.80 -9.37
CA ASP A 862 -24.00 22.39 -10.49
C ASP A 862 -23.21 23.42 -11.34
N ALA A 863 -23.67 24.69 -11.46
CA ALA A 863 -22.98 25.70 -12.28
C ALA A 863 -21.67 26.22 -11.68
N ASN A 864 -21.50 26.18 -10.36
CA ASN A 864 -20.28 26.56 -9.63
C ASN A 864 -19.77 27.97 -9.91
N LEU A 865 -20.65 28.95 -10.11
CA LEU A 865 -20.29 30.35 -10.33
C LEU A 865 -20.11 31.05 -8.98
N ARG A 866 -18.87 31.22 -8.55
CA ARG A 866 -18.52 31.53 -7.12
C ARG A 866 -18.92 32.93 -6.68
N ALA A 867 -18.91 33.90 -7.57
CA ALA A 867 -19.28 35.27 -7.23
C ALA A 867 -20.80 35.49 -7.12
N PHE A 868 -21.60 34.54 -7.60
CA PHE A 868 -23.06 34.67 -7.65
C PHE A 868 -23.76 33.96 -6.49
N GLY A 869 -23.02 33.46 -5.52
CA GLY A 869 -23.60 32.92 -4.28
C GLY A 869 -24.25 34.01 -3.48
N ASN A 870 -25.44 33.91 -3.29
CA ASN A 870 -26.21 34.33 -2.14
C ASN A 870 -27.74 34.29 -2.37
N GLN A 871 -28.46 33.61 -1.49
CA GLN A 871 -29.73 33.90 -0.85
C GLN A 871 -30.98 34.09 -1.72
N ASN A 872 -30.91 34.52 -2.96
CA ASN A 872 -32.06 34.82 -3.80
C ASN A 872 -31.99 34.15 -5.17
N LEU A 873 -31.04 33.24 -5.38
CA LEU A 873 -30.89 32.57 -6.65
C LEU A 873 -31.78 31.33 -6.67
N SER A 874 -32.93 31.46 -7.28
CA SER A 874 -33.71 30.32 -7.72
C SER A 874 -32.92 29.56 -8.81
N GLY A 875 -32.92 28.24 -8.77
CA GLY A 875 -32.21 27.43 -9.75
C GLY A 875 -32.72 27.61 -11.19
N VAL A 876 -31.94 27.18 -12.16
CA VAL A 876 -32.25 27.25 -13.58
C VAL A 876 -32.57 25.85 -14.13
N GLU A 877 -33.33 25.80 -15.22
CA GLU A 877 -33.72 24.55 -15.90
C GLU A 877 -32.68 24.09 -16.92
N GLN A 878 -31.92 25.05 -17.44
CA GLN A 878 -30.83 24.77 -18.39
C GLN A 878 -29.55 25.43 -17.94
N VAL A 879 -28.45 24.68 -17.93
CA VAL A 879 -27.13 25.16 -17.57
C VAL A 879 -26.06 24.62 -18.51
N PHE A 880 -25.19 25.51 -18.95
CA PHE A 880 -23.88 25.15 -19.47
C PHE A 880 -22.84 26.00 -18.73
N ALA A 881 -21.98 25.37 -17.95
CA ALA A 881 -20.97 26.11 -17.20
C ALA A 881 -19.60 25.46 -17.30
N ILE A 882 -18.56 26.29 -17.24
CA ILE A 882 -17.16 25.91 -17.26
C ILE A 882 -16.46 26.57 -16.08
N THR A 883 -15.68 25.80 -15.35
CA THR A 883 -14.72 26.27 -14.34
C THR A 883 -13.32 25.92 -14.82
N LEU A 884 -12.42 26.90 -14.87
CA LEU A 884 -11.01 26.71 -15.13
C LEU A 884 -10.18 27.27 -13.97
N GLU A 885 -9.26 26.47 -13.44
CA GLU A 885 -8.29 26.89 -12.44
C GLU A 885 -6.87 26.60 -12.87
N GLY A 886 -5.99 27.59 -12.72
CA GLY A 886 -4.55 27.43 -12.74
C GLY A 886 -4.00 27.56 -11.33
N PHE A 887 -3.10 26.64 -10.88
CA PHE A 887 -2.59 26.67 -9.51
C PHE A 887 -1.11 26.37 -9.38
N LEU A 888 -0.53 26.94 -8.32
CA LEU A 888 0.81 26.64 -7.82
C LEU A 888 0.68 25.84 -6.53
N SER A 889 1.38 24.72 -6.42
CA SER A 889 1.26 23.83 -5.26
C SER A 889 2.63 23.41 -4.73
N LYS A 890 2.84 23.58 -3.40
CA LYS A 890 4.07 23.19 -2.70
C LYS A 890 3.75 22.53 -1.37
N ASN A 891 4.40 21.41 -1.09
CA ASN A 891 4.32 20.80 0.24
C ASN A 891 5.36 21.41 1.17
N LEU A 892 4.92 21.89 2.34
CA LEU A 892 5.76 22.41 3.40
C LEU A 892 5.38 21.73 4.71
N LEU A 893 6.31 21.00 5.32
CA LEU A 893 6.13 20.33 6.62
C LEU A 893 4.88 19.43 6.70
N GLY A 894 4.55 18.74 5.61
CA GLY A 894 3.37 17.85 5.56
C GLY A 894 2.04 18.54 5.26
N VAL A 895 2.05 19.85 5.12
CA VAL A 895 0.89 20.64 4.63
C VAL A 895 1.12 21.01 3.17
N ASN A 896 0.18 20.65 2.31
CA ASN A 896 0.19 21.09 0.92
C ASN A 896 -0.49 22.44 0.83
N PHE A 897 0.27 23.47 0.44
CA PHE A 897 -0.20 24.82 0.16
C PHE A 897 -0.43 24.95 -1.34
N GLU A 898 -1.57 25.49 -1.71
CA GLU A 898 -1.91 25.74 -3.09
C GLU A 898 -2.47 27.15 -3.26
N PHE A 899 -1.93 27.91 -4.19
CA PHE A 899 -2.45 29.19 -4.61
C PHE A 899 -3.03 29.04 -6.02
N ALA A 900 -4.30 29.39 -6.23
CA ALA A 900 -5.01 29.20 -7.48
C ALA A 900 -5.63 30.51 -7.97
N GLY A 901 -5.56 30.73 -9.30
CA GLY A 901 -6.43 31.65 -10.00
C GLY A 901 -7.55 30.88 -10.68
N PHE A 902 -8.74 31.43 -10.75
CA PHE A 902 -9.88 30.78 -11.37
C PHE A 902 -10.71 31.72 -12.26
N ILE A 903 -11.39 31.11 -13.22
CA ILE A 903 -12.41 31.73 -14.06
C ILE A 903 -13.59 30.74 -14.10
N ASP A 904 -14.78 31.25 -13.78
CA ASP A 904 -16.05 30.55 -13.91
C ASP A 904 -16.93 31.27 -14.93
N GLN A 905 -17.48 30.51 -15.86
CA GLN A 905 -18.40 31.03 -16.88
C GLN A 905 -19.59 30.10 -17.03
N GLY A 906 -20.79 30.67 -17.02
CA GLY A 906 -22.02 29.92 -17.22
C GLY A 906 -22.99 30.61 -18.17
N ASN A 907 -23.63 29.84 -19.06
CA ASN A 907 -24.78 30.26 -19.82
C ASN A 907 -26.02 29.55 -19.21
N LEU A 908 -26.96 30.33 -18.75
CA LEU A 908 -28.08 29.91 -17.92
C LEU A 908 -29.39 30.30 -18.53
N SER A 909 -30.38 29.39 -18.50
CA SER A 909 -31.72 29.63 -19.01
C SER A 909 -32.76 28.95 -18.14
N GLY A 910 -33.94 29.60 -17.97
CA GLY A 910 -35.07 29.04 -17.21
C GLY A 910 -35.89 30.10 -16.43
N SER A 911 -37.14 29.85 -16.24
CA SER A 911 -38.22 30.82 -16.01
C SER A 911 -38.25 31.54 -14.66
N LYS A 912 -37.37 31.25 -13.70
CA LYS A 912 -37.44 31.89 -12.36
C LYS A 912 -36.08 32.37 -11.80
N PHE A 913 -35.11 32.57 -12.64
CA PHE A 913 -33.83 33.13 -12.17
C PHE A 913 -33.89 34.64 -12.17
N VAL A 914 -33.79 35.23 -11.01
CA VAL A 914 -33.85 36.69 -10.82
C VAL A 914 -32.59 37.13 -10.03
N VAL A 915 -31.78 38.02 -10.61
CA VAL A 915 -30.75 38.78 -9.91
C VAL A 915 -31.20 40.25 -9.86
N GLY A 916 -31.54 40.72 -8.70
CA GLY A 916 -32.23 42.01 -8.50
C GLY A 916 -33.62 42.00 -9.17
N ASP A 917 -34.03 43.07 -9.82
CA ASP A 917 -35.34 43.20 -10.45
C ASP A 917 -35.45 42.68 -11.86
N LYS A 918 -34.45 41.98 -12.37
CA LYS A 918 -34.38 41.49 -13.74
C LYS A 918 -34.37 39.98 -13.82
N GLY A 919 -35.30 39.39 -14.52
CA GLY A 919 -35.28 37.98 -14.92
C GLY A 919 -34.28 37.74 -16.04
N PHE A 920 -33.52 36.62 -16.02
CA PHE A 920 -32.55 36.23 -17.01
C PHE A 920 -33.05 35.05 -17.83
N ASN A 921 -33.16 35.26 -19.12
CA ASN A 921 -33.28 34.21 -20.12
C ASN A 921 -32.08 34.30 -21.05
N ASN A 922 -31.30 33.18 -21.15
CA ASN A 922 -30.11 33.06 -21.97
C ASN A 922 -29.00 34.04 -21.63
N SER A 923 -28.78 34.36 -20.39
CA SER A 923 -27.69 35.23 -19.95
C SER A 923 -26.39 34.47 -19.73
N THR A 924 -25.28 35.13 -20.11
CA THR A 924 -23.92 34.66 -19.81
C THR A 924 -23.42 35.31 -18.53
N LEU A 925 -23.18 34.50 -17.51
CA LEU A 925 -22.56 34.90 -16.25
C LEU A 925 -21.10 34.51 -16.24
N MET A 926 -20.26 35.40 -15.73
CA MET A 926 -18.82 35.13 -15.63
C MET A 926 -18.29 35.74 -14.35
N ASP A 927 -17.41 35.02 -13.67
CA ASP A 927 -16.61 35.57 -12.57
C ASP A 927 -15.15 35.08 -12.67
N TYR A 928 -14.28 35.79 -11.98
CA TYR A 928 -12.89 35.39 -11.84
C TYR A 928 -12.34 35.84 -10.48
N GLY A 929 -11.31 35.15 -10.03
CA GLY A 929 -10.72 35.45 -8.73
C GLY A 929 -9.51 34.59 -8.44
N PHE A 930 -9.12 34.61 -7.18
CA PHE A 930 -8.01 33.79 -6.68
C PHE A 930 -8.39 33.09 -5.36
N GLY A 931 -7.62 32.09 -4.99
CA GLY A 931 -7.85 31.37 -3.75
C GLY A 931 -6.63 30.66 -3.20
N ILE A 932 -6.71 30.32 -1.93
CA ILE A 932 -5.71 29.53 -1.19
C ILE A 932 -6.36 28.24 -0.77
N ARG A 933 -5.61 27.16 -0.96
CA ARG A 933 -6.03 25.83 -0.52
C ARG A 933 -4.97 25.21 0.37
N LEU A 934 -5.40 24.65 1.47
CA LEU A 934 -4.58 23.92 2.42
C LEU A 934 -5.07 22.47 2.48
N SER A 935 -4.17 21.55 2.34
CA SER A 935 -4.50 20.13 2.56
C SER A 935 -3.42 19.43 3.36
N THR A 936 -3.84 18.64 4.33
CA THR A 936 -2.95 17.84 5.18
C THR A 936 -3.67 16.59 5.65
N ASN A 937 -2.90 15.65 6.19
CA ASN A 937 -3.47 14.50 6.89
C ASN A 937 -3.27 14.65 8.39
N ILE A 938 -4.35 14.74 9.12
CA ILE A 938 -4.33 14.75 10.59
C ILE A 938 -4.87 13.40 11.07
N PHE A 939 -4.03 12.63 11.78
CA PHE A 939 -4.37 11.29 12.25
C PHE A 939 -4.88 10.35 11.14
N GLY A 940 -4.34 10.52 9.90
CA GLY A 940 -4.73 9.72 8.75
C GLY A 940 -6.07 10.10 8.11
N GLN A 941 -6.68 11.19 8.56
CA GLN A 941 -7.85 11.80 7.91
C GLN A 941 -7.42 13.00 7.08
N PRO A 942 -7.82 13.05 5.79
CA PRO A 942 -7.53 14.22 4.97
C PRO A 942 -8.34 15.43 5.48
N LEU A 943 -7.66 16.52 5.72
CA LEU A 943 -8.27 17.81 6.01
C LEU A 943 -8.00 18.75 4.83
N TYR A 944 -9.08 19.35 4.34
CA TYR A 944 -9.03 20.35 3.27
C TYR A 944 -9.64 21.66 3.76
N LEU A 945 -9.00 22.77 3.43
CA LEU A 945 -9.55 24.09 3.57
C LEU A 945 -9.28 24.86 2.27
N ARG A 946 -10.34 25.39 1.70
CA ARG A 946 -10.30 26.24 0.51
C ARG A 946 -10.92 27.60 0.88
N ILE A 947 -10.22 28.67 0.51
CA ILE A 947 -10.70 30.05 0.66
C ILE A 947 -10.49 30.73 -0.69
N ASP A 948 -11.57 31.13 -1.33
CA ASP A 948 -11.56 31.82 -2.62
C ASP A 948 -12.10 33.26 -2.47
N LYS A 949 -11.51 34.18 -3.24
CA LYS A 949 -11.98 35.55 -3.34
C LYS A 949 -12.33 35.87 -4.80
N PRO A 950 -13.60 35.99 -5.17
CA PRO A 950 -13.97 36.56 -6.43
C PRO A 950 -13.54 38.02 -6.51
N ILE A 951 -12.96 38.42 -7.64
CA ILE A 951 -12.52 39.80 -7.88
C ILE A 951 -13.61 40.61 -8.58
N ASP A 952 -14.22 40.02 -9.60
CA ASP A 952 -15.23 40.65 -10.42
C ASP A 952 -16.29 39.65 -10.88
N ALA A 953 -17.46 40.13 -11.19
CA ALA A 953 -18.57 39.37 -11.73
C ALA A 953 -19.25 40.15 -12.85
N THR A 954 -19.62 39.47 -13.94
CA THR A 954 -20.32 40.07 -15.08
C THR A 954 -21.55 39.30 -15.48
N ILE A 955 -22.55 40.03 -15.98
CA ILE A 955 -23.70 39.48 -16.67
C ILE A 955 -23.76 40.08 -18.07
N ASP A 956 -23.75 39.25 -19.11
CA ASP A 956 -23.74 39.66 -20.51
C ASP A 956 -22.62 40.69 -20.80
N GLY A 957 -21.46 40.52 -20.19
CA GLY A 957 -20.30 41.41 -20.28
C GLY A 957 -20.37 42.73 -19.50
N LYS A 958 -21.43 42.95 -18.74
CA LYS A 958 -21.57 44.13 -17.87
C LYS A 958 -21.20 43.77 -16.45
N SER A 959 -20.26 44.48 -15.84
CA SER A 959 -19.88 44.30 -14.43
C SER A 959 -21.04 44.57 -13.51
N ILE A 960 -21.20 43.73 -12.51
CA ILE A 960 -22.23 43.84 -11.46
C ILE A 960 -21.58 43.83 -10.09
N GLU A 961 -22.30 44.30 -9.08
CA GLU A 961 -21.89 44.12 -7.71
C GLU A 961 -21.86 42.64 -7.37
N LYS A 962 -20.69 42.14 -6.94
CA LYS A 962 -20.51 40.73 -6.57
C LYS A 962 -21.30 40.43 -5.31
N MET A 963 -21.92 39.28 -5.31
CA MET A 963 -22.75 38.82 -4.21
C MET A 963 -21.92 38.19 -3.06
N ASN A 964 -20.73 37.69 -3.37
CA ASN A 964 -19.81 37.06 -2.42
C ASN A 964 -18.48 37.82 -2.37
N GLU A 965 -18.02 38.20 -1.18
CA GLU A 965 -16.71 38.79 -0.95
C GLU A 965 -15.65 37.70 -0.76
N TRP A 966 -15.92 36.73 0.11
CA TRP A 966 -15.09 35.57 0.39
C TRP A 966 -15.93 34.33 0.51
N ILE A 967 -15.45 33.23 -0.06
CA ILE A 967 -16.07 31.93 0.10
C ILE A 967 -15.06 30.94 0.66
N PHE A 968 -15.52 29.98 1.44
CA PHE A 968 -14.70 28.92 1.99
C PHE A 968 -15.36 27.56 1.85
N SER A 969 -14.55 26.52 1.78
CA SER A 969 -15.00 25.13 1.66
C SER A 969 -14.05 24.17 2.34
N PHE A 970 -14.58 23.07 2.83
CA PHE A 970 -13.80 21.95 3.34
C PHE A 970 -13.67 20.81 2.32
N GLN A 971 -13.89 21.08 1.06
CA GLN A 971 -13.74 20.12 -0.03
C GLN A 971 -12.60 20.49 -0.97
N LYS A 972 -11.90 19.45 -1.47
CA LYS A 972 -10.77 19.62 -2.42
C LYS A 972 -11.24 19.97 -3.83
N SER A 973 -12.33 19.38 -4.27
CA SER A 973 -12.81 19.47 -5.67
C SER A 973 -13.54 20.75 -5.99
N ILE A 974 -13.51 21.15 -7.25
CA ILE A 974 -14.32 22.21 -7.88
C ILE A 974 -15.45 21.58 -8.65
#